data_7548dcb8dc7fae296c74e2b962a4ff9e
#
_entry.id   7548dcb8dc7fae296c74e2b962a4ff9e
#
_cell.length_a   1.000
_cell.length_b   1.000
_cell.length_c   1.000
_cell.angle_alpha   90.00
_cell.angle_beta   90.00
_cell.angle_gamma   90.00
#
_symmetry.space_group_name_H-M   'P 1'
#
loop_
_entity.id
_entity.type
_entity.pdbx_description
1 polymer ?
#
loop_
_entity_poly.entity_id
_entity_poly.type
_entity_poly.pdbx_seq_one_letter_code
_entity_poly.pdbx_strand_id
1 'polypeptide(L)'
;MRKSIIYLCACALSGMMVTTSCQDNLDSDAGVSNTRSVNIDKDLFAIKGCINVKLAKGTNQSIPTTRSGSVEMQSVPSAMTSAMQYSGAYKMERVFKPAGIYEARTVAEGLDRWYTIYFDNSKDVAAVLDQFKKAEGVECAERVLPMARPEVKVAPYSPSGASMQATPSNFNDPLLAKQWHYYNDGSVNARAKKGADCNVKPVWEKYTTGKKNVIVAVVDGGIDITHEDLIDNLYVNEKEKNGQPNVDDDGNGFVDDIYGYNFVTAKDVVGGTIEPDDGGHGTHVAGTVAARNNNGKGVAGIAGGDGSADSGVRLLSCQIFRNKDEQGDAAAAIKYAADNGAVICQNSWGYSSTAGVTSMPQLLKEAVDYFIKMAGCDANGNQRPDSPMKGGVVMFAAGNENKEFSAYPACYAPTVSVAAMAWDFSKASYSNYAKWVTITAPGGDQDRFGNDAGVLSTVPKKKVASGYAYYQGTSMACPHVSGIAALIASYFGKQGFTNEELKSRLITAYRPYNIDEQNPTYKGKLGKGYIDAEAAFESDTKIAPEKVRTLTLTPDFVDINAEWSIAKDEDKTAAFYRLYIAQGGLTADKLKDMTYREINGMGHSLGETLKYDFDDLKDNTTYSVAVVAVDRWGNLSEPQIQKCTTKLNHAPEATNFPTEVVEVMENERKSFTFNVADPDGHNWDIKTTGETKGVSFTVNGNTVTVNLVPVLEAGSYTCTFVLSDDLGAKAEKSFTFKIVKYI
;
A
#
# COMPACT_ATOMS: atom_id res chain seq x y z
N MET A 1 -5.26 -0.16 41.32
CA MET A 1 -4.30 -1.02 42.05
C MET A 1 -3.70 -2.03 41.09
N ARG A 2 -2.41 -2.03 41.01
CA ARG A 2 -1.35 -3.03 40.77
C ARG A 2 -0.80 -2.97 39.37
N LYS A 3 0.38 -2.68 39.29
CA LYS A 3 1.79 -2.84 39.68
C LYS A 3 2.57 -3.23 38.44
N SER A 4 3.41 -2.28 38.06
CA SER A 4 4.48 -2.44 37.08
C SER A 4 5.49 -3.48 37.55
N ILE A 5 6.02 -4.28 36.66
CA ILE A 5 7.28 -4.99 36.84
C ILE A 5 8.18 -4.64 35.65
N ILE A 6 9.24 -3.92 35.96
CA ILE A 6 10.39 -3.63 35.12
C ILE A 6 11.36 -4.80 35.28
N TYR A 7 11.78 -5.42 34.18
CA TYR A 7 12.98 -6.26 34.16
C TYR A 7 14.09 -5.54 33.40
N LEU A 8 15.07 -5.07 34.17
CA LEU A 8 16.40 -4.75 33.69
C LEU A 8 17.18 -6.07 33.51
N CYS A 9 17.73 -6.31 32.35
CA CYS A 9 18.84 -7.25 32.18
C CYS A 9 20.02 -6.52 31.58
N ALA A 10 21.05 -6.36 32.43
CA ALA A 10 22.37 -6.03 31.99
C ALA A 10 23.07 -7.25 31.42
N CYS A 11 23.70 -7.10 30.26
CA CYS A 11 24.68 -8.08 29.79
C CYS A 11 26.01 -7.42 29.53
N ALA A 12 26.99 -8.05 30.15
CA ALA A 12 28.38 -7.64 30.19
C ALA A 12 29.11 -7.83 28.85
N LEU A 13 30.06 -6.93 28.61
CA LEU A 13 31.12 -7.05 27.62
C LEU A 13 32.03 -8.27 27.92
N SER A 14 32.35 -9.01 26.90
CA SER A 14 33.64 -9.72 26.84
C SER A 14 34.23 -9.56 25.43
N GLY A 15 35.31 -8.81 25.39
CA GLY A 15 36.15 -8.66 24.21
C GLY A 15 37.03 -9.90 23.98
N MET A 16 37.30 -10.18 22.72
CA MET A 16 38.47 -10.95 22.31
C MET A 16 39.06 -10.36 21.05
N MET A 17 40.23 -9.79 21.21
CA MET A 17 41.21 -9.50 20.14
C MET A 17 41.76 -10.81 19.60
N VAL A 18 41.87 -10.92 18.29
CA VAL A 18 42.90 -11.78 17.67
C VAL A 18 43.52 -11.03 16.49
N THR A 19 44.82 -11.06 16.48
CA THR A 19 45.80 -10.34 15.72
C THR A 19 46.00 -10.88 14.30
N THR A 20 46.29 -9.96 13.39
CA THR A 20 47.22 -9.94 12.25
C THR A 20 47.85 -11.26 11.76
N SER A 21 47.83 -11.49 10.45
CA SER A 21 49.04 -11.45 9.65
C SER A 21 48.83 -11.79 8.16
N CYS A 22 49.54 -11.05 7.42
CA CYS A 22 50.38 -11.26 6.23
C CYS A 22 49.77 -11.11 4.85
N GLN A 23 50.37 -10.14 4.20
CA GLN A 23 50.52 -9.88 2.78
C GLN A 23 50.88 -11.13 1.96
N ASP A 24 50.30 -11.18 0.77
CA ASP A 24 51.11 -11.47 -0.42
C ASP A 24 50.53 -10.75 -1.65
N ASN A 25 51.39 -9.97 -2.29
CA ASN A 25 51.20 -9.32 -3.57
C ASN A 25 51.18 -10.34 -4.69
N LEU A 26 50.22 -10.24 -5.60
CA LEU A 26 50.43 -10.59 -7.02
C LEU A 26 49.54 -9.71 -7.90
N ASP A 27 50.19 -8.84 -8.63
CA ASP A 27 49.63 -8.07 -9.75
C ASP A 27 49.05 -9.00 -10.81
N SER A 28 47.81 -8.71 -11.24
CA SER A 28 47.41 -8.89 -12.63
C SER A 28 46.06 -8.20 -12.86
N ASP A 29 45.96 -7.41 -13.89
CA ASP A 29 44.83 -6.73 -14.50
C ASP A 29 43.47 -7.28 -14.12
N ALA A 30 42.79 -6.64 -13.13
CA ALA A 30 41.41 -6.88 -12.80
C ALA A 30 40.61 -5.68 -13.25
N GLY A 31 39.84 -5.87 -14.30
CA GLY A 31 38.77 -4.94 -14.69
C GLY A 31 37.93 -4.56 -13.48
N VAL A 32 37.73 -3.27 -13.31
CA VAL A 32 36.93 -2.68 -12.22
C VAL A 32 35.53 -3.30 -12.23
N SER A 33 35.30 -4.20 -11.30
CA SER A 33 33.95 -4.73 -11.02
C SER A 33 33.07 -3.59 -10.52
N ASN A 34 32.10 -3.18 -11.32
CA ASN A 34 31.08 -2.18 -10.96
C ASN A 34 29.95 -2.79 -10.11
N THR A 35 30.27 -3.62 -9.13
CA THR A 35 29.30 -4.03 -8.12
C THR A 35 29.05 -2.87 -7.17
N ARG A 36 27.82 -2.35 -7.11
CA ARG A 36 27.40 -1.39 -6.11
C ARG A 36 27.29 -2.09 -4.76
N SER A 37 28.38 -2.20 -4.01
CA SER A 37 28.24 -2.48 -2.57
C SER A 37 27.52 -1.30 -1.92
N VAL A 38 26.40 -1.58 -1.25
CA VAL A 38 25.51 -0.54 -0.69
C VAL A 38 26.15 -0.01 0.60
N ASN A 39 26.99 1.01 0.49
CA ASN A 39 27.45 1.78 1.63
C ASN A 39 26.40 2.87 1.93
N ILE A 40 25.57 2.64 2.97
CA ILE A 40 24.42 3.49 3.31
C ILE A 40 24.85 4.60 4.24
N ASP A 41 24.51 5.84 3.90
CA ASP A 41 24.44 6.96 4.83
C ASP A 41 23.18 6.79 5.71
N LYS A 42 23.40 6.47 6.99
CA LYS A 42 22.29 6.16 7.92
C LYS A 42 21.44 7.38 8.27
N ASP A 43 22.02 8.58 8.25
CA ASP A 43 21.32 9.82 8.63
C ASP A 43 20.42 10.31 7.49
N LEU A 44 20.84 10.10 6.25
CA LEU A 44 20.07 10.48 5.06
C LEU A 44 19.32 9.32 4.41
N PHE A 45 19.56 8.09 4.83
CA PHE A 45 19.09 6.89 4.16
C PHE A 45 19.38 6.94 2.64
N ALA A 46 20.64 7.09 2.31
CA ALA A 46 21.12 7.25 0.94
C ALA A 46 22.31 6.33 0.67
N ILE A 47 22.46 5.89 -0.55
CA ILE A 47 23.68 5.20 -0.99
C ILE A 47 24.78 6.24 -1.11
N LYS A 48 25.90 6.04 -0.41
CA LYS A 48 27.07 6.93 -0.45
C LYS A 48 27.75 6.91 -1.80
N GLY A 49 28.38 8.01 -2.15
CA GLY A 49 29.21 8.15 -3.35
C GLY A 49 28.44 8.23 -4.66
N CYS A 50 27.12 8.36 -4.64
CA CYS A 50 26.35 8.61 -5.84
C CYS A 50 25.05 9.40 -5.56
N ILE A 51 24.62 10.14 -6.60
CA ILE A 51 23.32 10.82 -6.66
C ILE A 51 22.75 10.69 -8.06
N ASN A 52 21.44 10.83 -8.19
CA ASN A 52 20.78 10.96 -9.48
C ASN A 52 20.51 12.43 -9.80
N VAL A 53 20.79 12.81 -11.03
CA VAL A 53 20.63 14.19 -11.51
C VAL A 53 19.88 14.18 -12.84
N LYS A 54 18.83 14.99 -12.93
CA LYS A 54 18.17 15.29 -14.21
C LYS A 54 18.67 16.62 -14.74
N LEU A 55 19.18 16.62 -15.95
CA LEU A 55 19.63 17.84 -16.60
C LEU A 55 18.46 18.66 -17.15
N ALA A 56 18.59 19.98 -17.16
CA ALA A 56 17.65 20.87 -17.79
C ALA A 56 17.52 20.58 -19.29
N LYS A 57 16.35 20.86 -19.86
CA LYS A 57 16.08 20.59 -21.27
C LYS A 57 17.09 21.33 -22.17
N GLY A 58 17.72 20.60 -23.07
CA GLY A 58 18.72 21.10 -23.99
C GLY A 58 20.17 21.05 -23.49
N THR A 59 20.39 20.84 -22.17
CA THR A 59 21.74 20.79 -21.60
C THR A 59 22.49 19.50 -22.01
N ASN A 60 21.78 18.42 -22.27
CA ASN A 60 22.38 17.14 -22.64
C ASN A 60 22.62 16.93 -24.13
N GLN A 61 22.22 17.87 -25.00
CA GLN A 61 22.31 17.73 -26.47
C GLN A 61 23.76 17.58 -27.00
N SER A 62 24.74 18.08 -26.26
CA SER A 62 26.14 18.03 -26.61
C SER A 62 26.96 17.01 -25.82
N ILE A 63 26.32 16.18 -25.01
CA ILE A 63 27.01 15.18 -24.19
C ILE A 63 27.12 13.85 -24.94
N PRO A 64 28.32 13.49 -25.44
CA PRO A 64 28.49 12.18 -26.05
C PRO A 64 28.38 11.11 -24.98
N THR A 65 27.57 10.13 -25.26
CA THR A 65 27.42 8.95 -24.39
C THR A 65 27.83 7.70 -25.16
N THR A 66 28.55 6.82 -24.49
CA THR A 66 28.84 5.49 -25.02
C THR A 66 27.56 4.64 -25.08
N ARG A 67 27.58 3.51 -25.75
CA ARG A 67 26.48 2.55 -25.78
C ARG A 67 26.07 2.08 -24.36
N SER A 68 27.05 1.96 -23.44
CA SER A 68 26.78 1.66 -22.03
C SER A 68 26.19 2.83 -21.23
N GLY A 69 26.04 4.02 -21.82
CA GLY A 69 25.55 5.21 -21.14
C GLY A 69 26.62 6.05 -20.45
N SER A 70 27.90 5.62 -20.48
CA SER A 70 29.00 6.37 -19.84
C SER A 70 29.28 7.68 -20.59
N VAL A 71 29.58 8.74 -19.82
CA VAL A 71 29.92 10.09 -20.31
C VAL A 71 31.40 10.34 -20.13
N GLU A 72 32.04 10.91 -21.16
CA GLU A 72 33.38 11.44 -21.00
C GLU A 72 33.38 12.66 -20.10
N MET A 73 34.14 12.64 -19.00
CA MET A 73 34.13 13.69 -17.97
C MET A 73 34.49 15.08 -18.51
N GLN A 74 35.25 15.15 -19.64
CA GLN A 74 35.58 16.39 -20.31
C GLN A 74 34.38 17.03 -21.04
N SER A 75 33.35 16.22 -21.33
CA SER A 75 32.14 16.64 -22.04
C SER A 75 30.99 17.05 -21.09
N VAL A 76 31.24 17.10 -19.79
CA VAL A 76 30.25 17.55 -18.80
C VAL A 76 29.97 19.04 -19.01
N PRO A 77 28.67 19.47 -18.98
CA PRO A 77 28.31 20.86 -19.19
C PRO A 77 29.02 21.82 -18.23
N SER A 78 29.51 22.95 -18.74
CA SER A 78 30.24 23.95 -17.94
C SER A 78 29.43 24.44 -16.72
N ALA A 79 28.11 24.51 -16.85
CA ALA A 79 27.18 24.87 -15.76
C ALA A 79 27.27 23.95 -14.54
N MET A 80 27.76 22.71 -14.71
CA MET A 80 27.92 21.73 -13.63
C MET A 80 29.34 21.65 -13.09
N THR A 81 30.32 22.32 -13.70
CA THR A 81 31.75 22.19 -13.39
C THR A 81 32.05 22.39 -11.89
N SER A 82 31.47 23.41 -11.27
CA SER A 82 31.67 23.71 -9.84
C SER A 82 31.15 22.61 -8.93
N ALA A 83 29.98 22.06 -9.24
CA ALA A 83 29.38 20.96 -8.48
C ALA A 83 30.19 19.65 -8.65
N MET A 84 30.66 19.37 -9.86
CA MET A 84 31.53 18.21 -10.17
C MET A 84 32.87 18.31 -9.43
N GLN A 85 33.51 19.49 -9.43
CA GLN A 85 34.76 19.72 -8.69
C GLN A 85 34.58 19.63 -7.18
N TYR A 86 33.50 20.24 -6.63
CA TYR A 86 33.20 20.16 -5.20
C TYR A 86 33.02 18.72 -4.73
N SER A 87 32.28 17.94 -5.48
CA SER A 87 31.99 16.55 -5.16
C SER A 87 33.18 15.61 -5.36
N GLY A 88 34.18 16.00 -6.16
CA GLY A 88 35.21 15.09 -6.64
C GLY A 88 34.64 14.00 -7.55
N ALA A 89 33.64 14.36 -8.34
CA ALA A 89 32.98 13.43 -9.24
C ALA A 89 33.98 12.88 -10.28
N TYR A 90 34.00 11.54 -10.37
CA TYR A 90 34.92 10.81 -11.26
C TYR A 90 34.22 10.07 -12.39
N LYS A 91 32.90 9.91 -12.31
CA LYS A 91 32.11 9.19 -13.32
C LYS A 91 30.70 9.75 -13.41
N MET A 92 30.17 9.81 -14.62
CA MET A 92 28.77 10.18 -14.93
C MET A 92 28.23 9.17 -15.93
N GLU A 93 27.01 8.64 -15.67
CA GLU A 93 26.36 7.65 -16.54
C GLU A 93 24.89 8.00 -16.72
N ARG A 94 24.36 7.82 -17.92
CA ARG A 94 22.89 7.88 -18.12
C ARG A 94 22.24 6.73 -17.34
N VAL A 95 21.19 7.05 -16.59
CA VAL A 95 20.37 6.05 -15.90
C VAL A 95 19.66 5.17 -16.94
N PHE A 96 19.04 5.79 -17.91
CA PHE A 96 18.44 5.11 -19.04
C PHE A 96 19.46 5.07 -20.18
N LYS A 97 20.09 3.94 -20.41
CA LYS A 97 21.05 3.74 -21.52
C LYS A 97 20.43 4.17 -22.85
N PRO A 98 21.24 4.55 -23.86
CA PRO A 98 20.73 4.76 -25.20
C PRO A 98 19.88 3.57 -25.66
N ALA A 99 18.62 3.85 -25.97
CA ALA A 99 17.59 2.81 -26.13
C ALA A 99 17.35 2.41 -27.59
N GLY A 100 18.38 2.58 -28.45
CA GLY A 100 18.32 2.14 -29.84
C GLY A 100 17.06 2.62 -30.58
N ILE A 101 16.27 1.69 -31.08
CA ILE A 101 15.01 2.02 -31.79
C ILE A 101 13.99 2.80 -30.93
N TYR A 102 14.11 2.77 -29.61
CA TYR A 102 13.22 3.47 -28.68
C TYR A 102 13.81 4.82 -28.18
N GLU A 103 14.98 5.24 -28.68
CA GLU A 103 15.63 6.47 -28.20
C GLU A 103 14.78 7.71 -28.44
N ALA A 104 14.12 7.81 -29.58
CA ALA A 104 13.27 8.97 -29.90
C ALA A 104 12.17 9.19 -28.85
N ARG A 105 11.48 8.12 -28.41
CA ARG A 105 10.46 8.23 -27.36
C ARG A 105 11.06 8.43 -25.97
N THR A 106 12.26 7.90 -25.70
CA THR A 106 13.02 8.15 -24.47
C THR A 106 13.33 9.64 -24.32
N VAL A 107 13.76 10.29 -25.40
CA VAL A 107 14.01 11.75 -25.46
C VAL A 107 12.70 12.55 -25.33
N ALA A 108 11.64 12.12 -26.03
CA ALA A 108 10.33 12.78 -25.95
C ALA A 108 9.77 12.81 -24.52
N GLU A 109 9.97 11.76 -23.75
CA GLU A 109 9.58 11.66 -22.33
C GLU A 109 10.62 12.27 -21.37
N GLY A 110 11.78 12.76 -21.88
CA GLY A 110 12.83 13.40 -21.11
C GLY A 110 13.63 12.48 -20.20
N LEU A 111 13.57 11.18 -20.44
CA LEU A 111 14.30 10.17 -19.65
C LEU A 111 15.78 10.13 -20.00
N ASP A 112 16.16 10.56 -21.21
CA ASP A 112 17.54 10.71 -21.67
C ASP A 112 18.36 11.70 -20.84
N ARG A 113 17.70 12.55 -20.07
CA ARG A 113 18.31 13.61 -19.26
C ARG A 113 18.69 13.18 -17.84
N TRP A 114 18.39 11.95 -17.45
CA TRP A 114 18.74 11.40 -16.14
C TRP A 114 20.13 10.75 -16.14
N TYR A 115 20.95 11.15 -15.16
CA TYR A 115 22.30 10.66 -14.98
C TYR A 115 22.55 10.28 -13.53
N THR A 116 23.35 9.22 -13.30
CA THR A 116 23.96 8.96 -12.00
C THR A 116 25.36 9.57 -12.00
N ILE A 117 25.62 10.40 -10.99
CA ILE A 117 26.94 10.99 -10.72
C ILE A 117 27.60 10.22 -9.60
N TYR A 118 28.82 9.72 -9.85
CA TYR A 118 29.64 9.00 -8.87
C TYR A 118 30.73 9.89 -8.33
N PHE A 119 30.92 9.91 -7.02
CA PHE A 119 31.89 10.76 -6.33
C PHE A 119 32.50 10.07 -5.12
N ASP A 120 33.47 10.69 -4.46
CA ASP A 120 34.19 10.14 -3.31
C ASP A 120 33.23 9.83 -2.14
N ASN A 121 33.23 8.59 -1.66
CA ASN A 121 32.40 8.10 -0.56
C ASN A 121 32.62 8.83 0.77
N SER A 122 33.73 9.57 0.92
CA SER A 122 33.99 10.41 2.11
C SER A 122 33.20 11.71 2.11
N LYS A 123 32.62 12.10 0.98
CA LYS A 123 31.83 13.33 0.85
C LYS A 123 30.44 13.14 1.46
N ASP A 124 29.96 14.21 2.07
CA ASP A 124 28.59 14.30 2.56
C ASP A 124 27.60 14.39 1.40
N VAL A 125 26.73 13.38 1.30
CA VAL A 125 25.71 13.28 0.24
C VAL A 125 24.77 14.49 0.22
N ALA A 126 24.38 15.02 1.39
CA ALA A 126 23.50 16.18 1.47
C ALA A 126 24.17 17.44 0.90
N ALA A 127 25.42 17.65 1.26
CA ALA A 127 26.20 18.79 0.75
C ALA A 127 26.42 18.68 -0.76
N VAL A 128 26.70 17.50 -1.28
CA VAL A 128 26.84 17.25 -2.72
C VAL A 128 25.51 17.50 -3.44
N LEU A 129 24.39 16.98 -2.93
CA LEU A 129 23.06 17.24 -3.49
C LEU A 129 22.74 18.73 -3.54
N ASP A 130 23.08 19.48 -2.50
CA ASP A 130 22.84 20.94 -2.46
C ASP A 130 23.63 21.70 -3.56
N GLN A 131 24.85 21.27 -3.84
CA GLN A 131 25.64 21.85 -4.93
C GLN A 131 25.01 21.56 -6.30
N PHE A 132 24.56 20.32 -6.54
CA PHE A 132 23.93 19.98 -7.82
C PHE A 132 22.56 20.65 -7.99
N LYS A 133 21.76 20.79 -6.93
CA LYS A 133 20.47 21.51 -6.97
C LYS A 133 20.62 22.99 -7.32
N LYS A 134 21.78 23.59 -7.04
CA LYS A 134 22.09 25.00 -7.36
C LYS A 134 22.73 25.19 -8.74
N ALA A 135 23.15 24.12 -9.38
CA ALA A 135 23.79 24.20 -10.71
C ALA A 135 22.76 24.54 -11.79
N GLU A 136 23.05 25.57 -12.60
CA GLU A 136 22.11 26.11 -13.60
C GLU A 136 21.63 25.09 -14.63
N GLY A 137 22.46 24.12 -14.98
CA GLY A 137 22.12 23.05 -15.94
C GLY A 137 21.34 21.87 -15.33
N VAL A 138 20.93 21.94 -14.07
CA VAL A 138 20.25 20.85 -13.34
C VAL A 138 18.78 21.18 -13.09
N GLU A 139 17.88 20.30 -13.55
CA GLU A 139 16.43 20.40 -13.30
C GLU A 139 16.06 19.78 -11.95
N CYS A 140 16.68 18.63 -11.61
CA CYS A 140 16.43 17.90 -10.39
C CYS A 140 17.70 17.17 -9.94
N ALA A 141 17.94 17.10 -8.64
CA ALA A 141 18.94 16.21 -8.05
C ALA A 141 18.35 15.50 -6.83
N GLU A 142 18.50 14.20 -6.78
CA GLU A 142 17.98 13.35 -5.69
C GLU A 142 18.97 12.29 -5.26
N ARG A 143 18.82 11.85 -4.00
CA ARG A 143 19.63 10.76 -3.45
C ARG A 143 19.27 9.43 -4.09
N VAL A 144 20.22 8.55 -4.24
CA VAL A 144 19.96 7.15 -4.58
C VAL A 144 19.55 6.43 -3.31
N LEU A 145 18.31 5.91 -3.28
CA LEU A 145 17.75 5.26 -2.12
C LEU A 145 18.10 3.78 -2.08
N PRO A 146 18.48 3.24 -0.91
CA PRO A 146 18.53 1.81 -0.72
C PRO A 146 17.12 1.22 -0.78
N MET A 147 16.92 0.25 -1.66
CA MET A 147 15.66 -0.48 -1.74
C MET A 147 15.64 -1.61 -0.71
N ALA A 148 14.50 -1.80 -0.07
CA ALA A 148 14.28 -2.93 0.82
C ALA A 148 13.59 -4.06 0.05
N ARG A 149 14.28 -5.19 -0.04
CA ARG A 149 13.61 -6.45 -0.32
C ARG A 149 13.02 -6.95 0.98
N PRO A 150 11.69 -7.21 1.05
CA PRO A 150 11.10 -7.74 2.27
C PRO A 150 11.76 -9.07 2.66
N GLU A 151 12.13 -9.20 3.93
CA GLU A 151 12.55 -10.51 4.45
C GLU A 151 11.34 -11.45 4.39
N VAL A 152 11.52 -12.62 3.78
CA VAL A 152 10.48 -13.65 3.68
C VAL A 152 10.84 -14.83 4.56
N LYS A 153 9.84 -15.34 5.28
CA LYS A 153 9.98 -16.62 5.98
C LYS A 153 9.88 -17.74 4.97
N VAL A 154 10.91 -18.58 4.94
CA VAL A 154 11.06 -19.68 3.99
C VAL A 154 10.78 -21.00 4.70
N ALA A 155 9.83 -21.78 4.21
CA ALA A 155 9.63 -23.18 4.62
C ALA A 155 9.76 -24.07 3.38
N PRO A 156 10.87 -24.86 3.27
CA PRO A 156 11.03 -25.82 2.19
C PRO A 156 9.87 -26.77 2.09
N TYR A 157 9.38 -27.02 0.87
CA TYR A 157 8.40 -28.07 0.67
C TYR A 157 9.06 -29.45 0.91
N SER A 158 8.42 -30.27 1.76
CA SER A 158 8.78 -31.66 1.98
C SER A 158 7.57 -32.56 1.67
N PRO A 159 7.75 -33.68 0.97
CA PRO A 159 6.65 -34.58 0.57
C PRO A 159 5.86 -35.20 1.72
N SER A 160 6.34 -35.14 2.97
CA SER A 160 5.73 -35.82 4.12
C SER A 160 4.64 -34.99 4.81
N GLY A 161 3.41 -35.49 4.82
CA GLY A 161 2.45 -35.27 5.90
C GLY A 161 1.39 -34.18 5.77
N ALA A 162 1.30 -33.40 4.70
CA ALA A 162 0.25 -32.39 4.59
C ALA A 162 -1.05 -32.95 3.99
N SER A 163 -2.19 -32.56 4.56
CA SER A 163 -3.52 -32.84 4.01
C SER A 163 -3.64 -32.33 2.58
N MET A 164 -4.20 -33.10 1.67
CA MET A 164 -4.46 -32.70 0.29
C MET A 164 -5.90 -32.24 0.15
N GLN A 165 -6.11 -31.04 -0.38
CA GLN A 165 -7.43 -30.63 -0.87
C GLN A 165 -7.78 -31.41 -2.15
N ALA A 166 -9.05 -31.37 -2.55
CA ALA A 166 -9.41 -31.73 -3.91
C ALA A 166 -8.67 -30.83 -4.91
N THR A 167 -8.15 -31.41 -5.99
CA THR A 167 -7.48 -30.62 -7.04
C THR A 167 -8.45 -29.61 -7.62
N PRO A 168 -8.09 -28.32 -7.66
CA PRO A 168 -9.02 -27.26 -8.07
C PRO A 168 -9.35 -27.23 -9.56
N SER A 169 -8.62 -27.98 -10.39
CA SER A 169 -8.80 -28.04 -11.85
C SER A 169 -8.43 -29.42 -12.37
N ASN A 170 -8.62 -29.66 -13.67
CA ASN A 170 -8.15 -30.86 -14.37
C ASN A 170 -6.65 -30.82 -14.69
N PHE A 171 -5.90 -29.89 -14.13
CA PHE A 171 -4.44 -29.84 -14.29
C PHE A 171 -3.78 -30.97 -13.52
N ASN A 172 -2.67 -31.48 -14.09
CA ASN A 172 -1.97 -32.65 -13.56
C ASN A 172 -0.74 -32.28 -12.70
N ASP A 173 -0.64 -31.00 -12.26
CA ASP A 173 0.46 -30.50 -11.44
C ASP A 173 0.36 -31.05 -10.02
N PRO A 174 1.34 -31.87 -9.59
CA PRO A 174 1.19 -32.69 -8.36
C PRO A 174 1.09 -31.88 -7.06
N LEU A 175 1.53 -30.63 -7.03
CA LEU A 175 1.48 -29.76 -5.87
C LEU A 175 0.30 -28.76 -5.90
N LEU A 176 -0.52 -28.73 -6.94
CA LEU A 176 -1.66 -27.81 -7.04
C LEU A 176 -2.64 -27.97 -5.86
N ALA A 177 -2.87 -29.20 -5.39
CA ALA A 177 -3.70 -29.46 -4.22
C ALA A 177 -3.16 -28.87 -2.90
N LYS A 178 -1.92 -28.37 -2.87
CA LYS A 178 -1.29 -27.67 -1.73
C LYS A 178 -1.36 -26.15 -1.87
N GLN A 179 -1.80 -25.65 -2.99
CA GLN A 179 -1.89 -24.20 -3.30
C GLN A 179 -3.26 -23.66 -2.87
N TRP A 180 -3.49 -23.60 -1.54
CA TRP A 180 -4.73 -23.08 -0.96
C TRP A 180 -5.11 -21.68 -1.49
N HIS A 181 -4.11 -20.89 -1.87
CA HIS A 181 -4.28 -19.52 -2.33
C HIS A 181 -4.97 -19.41 -3.70
N TYR A 182 -5.08 -20.51 -4.44
CA TYR A 182 -5.85 -20.60 -5.69
C TYR A 182 -7.25 -21.17 -5.47
N TYR A 183 -7.38 -22.09 -4.53
CA TYR A 183 -8.64 -22.71 -4.15
C TYR A 183 -8.57 -23.16 -2.68
N ASN A 184 -9.45 -22.65 -1.85
CA ASN A 184 -9.54 -22.97 -0.44
C ASN A 184 -10.97 -23.46 -0.10
N ASP A 185 -11.15 -24.76 0.02
CA ASP A 185 -12.42 -25.35 0.41
C ASP A 185 -12.62 -25.44 1.94
N GLY A 186 -11.64 -24.94 2.72
CA GLY A 186 -11.62 -24.97 4.17
C GLY A 186 -11.06 -26.27 4.77
N SER A 187 -10.67 -27.26 3.94
CA SER A 187 -10.19 -28.56 4.42
C SER A 187 -8.70 -28.61 4.72
N VAL A 188 -7.92 -27.62 4.22
CA VAL A 188 -6.46 -27.59 4.39
C VAL A 188 -6.05 -27.53 5.86
N ASN A 189 -6.84 -26.89 6.70
CA ASN A 189 -6.61 -26.74 8.14
C ASN A 189 -7.91 -26.35 8.85
N ALA A 190 -8.10 -26.77 10.11
CA ALA A 190 -9.29 -26.43 10.90
C ALA A 190 -9.52 -24.91 11.09
N ARG A 191 -8.49 -24.08 10.89
CA ARG A 191 -8.57 -22.61 10.97
C ARG A 191 -8.70 -21.93 9.60
N ALA A 192 -8.59 -22.68 8.50
CA ALA A 192 -8.80 -22.14 7.18
C ALA A 192 -10.29 -21.88 6.93
N LYS A 193 -10.61 -20.79 6.25
CA LYS A 193 -11.98 -20.45 5.87
C LYS A 193 -12.17 -20.69 4.38
N LYS A 194 -13.22 -21.43 4.06
CA LYS A 194 -13.61 -21.66 2.66
C LYS A 194 -13.73 -20.35 1.90
N GLY A 195 -13.11 -20.29 0.73
CA GLY A 195 -13.12 -19.13 -0.15
C GLY A 195 -12.08 -18.06 0.17
N ALA A 196 -11.25 -18.23 1.21
CA ALA A 196 -10.12 -17.34 1.46
C ALA A 196 -8.96 -17.66 0.50
N ASP A 197 -9.17 -17.37 -0.78
CA ASP A 197 -8.29 -17.59 -1.92
C ASP A 197 -8.52 -16.50 -2.97
N CYS A 198 -7.89 -16.57 -4.14
CA CYS A 198 -8.07 -15.59 -5.22
C CYS A 198 -9.13 -15.99 -6.26
N ASN A 199 -9.86 -17.10 -6.09
CA ASN A 199 -10.93 -17.57 -6.98
C ASN A 199 -10.52 -17.73 -8.45
N VAL A 200 -9.36 -18.26 -8.72
CA VAL A 200 -8.84 -18.36 -10.09
C VAL A 200 -9.38 -19.58 -10.85
N LYS A 201 -9.83 -20.64 -10.16
CA LYS A 201 -10.33 -21.87 -10.75
C LYS A 201 -11.41 -21.64 -11.82
N PRO A 202 -12.49 -20.86 -11.57
CA PRO A 202 -13.51 -20.63 -12.58
C PRO A 202 -12.97 -19.93 -13.83
N VAL A 203 -11.92 -19.11 -13.69
CA VAL A 203 -11.29 -18.44 -14.83
C VAL A 203 -10.60 -19.45 -15.73
N TRP A 204 -9.86 -20.39 -15.16
CA TRP A 204 -9.22 -21.47 -15.91
C TRP A 204 -10.23 -22.38 -16.65
N GLU A 205 -11.39 -22.62 -16.04
CA GLU A 205 -12.43 -23.48 -16.59
C GLU A 205 -13.28 -22.80 -17.66
N LYS A 206 -13.54 -21.49 -17.53
CA LYS A 206 -14.53 -20.79 -18.37
C LYS A 206 -13.95 -19.80 -19.36
N TYR A 207 -12.77 -19.23 -19.10
CA TYR A 207 -12.28 -18.06 -19.84
C TYR A 207 -10.91 -18.28 -20.47
N THR A 208 -9.85 -18.40 -19.67
CA THR A 208 -8.47 -18.49 -20.16
C THR A 208 -7.51 -18.97 -19.08
N THR A 209 -6.41 -19.54 -19.51
CA THR A 209 -5.28 -19.95 -18.66
C THR A 209 -4.01 -19.08 -18.90
N GLY A 210 -4.13 -18.05 -19.75
CA GLY A 210 -3.04 -17.19 -20.19
C GLY A 210 -2.64 -17.42 -21.65
N LYS A 211 -2.10 -16.37 -22.28
CA LYS A 211 -1.62 -16.39 -23.68
C LYS A 211 -0.19 -15.89 -23.78
N LYS A 212 0.61 -16.47 -24.66
CA LYS A 212 2.03 -16.17 -24.83
C LYS A 212 2.35 -14.74 -25.30
N ASN A 213 1.39 -14.03 -25.87
CA ASN A 213 1.57 -12.63 -26.27
C ASN A 213 1.41 -11.64 -25.10
N VAL A 214 1.08 -12.12 -23.91
CA VAL A 214 1.07 -11.32 -22.69
C VAL A 214 2.40 -11.50 -21.96
N ILE A 215 3.15 -10.41 -21.79
CA ILE A 215 4.44 -10.41 -21.12
C ILE A 215 4.30 -9.73 -19.77
N VAL A 216 4.74 -10.42 -18.71
CA VAL A 216 4.82 -9.91 -17.35
C VAL A 216 6.29 -9.72 -16.97
N ALA A 217 6.70 -8.49 -16.73
CA ALA A 217 8.02 -8.22 -16.21
C ALA A 217 8.07 -8.46 -14.69
N VAL A 218 9.00 -9.26 -14.25
CA VAL A 218 9.32 -9.51 -12.84
C VAL A 218 10.55 -8.68 -12.48
N VAL A 219 10.32 -7.52 -11.85
CA VAL A 219 11.38 -6.61 -11.42
C VAL A 219 11.74 -6.97 -9.99
N ASP A 220 12.73 -7.87 -9.81
CA ASP A 220 13.01 -8.53 -8.53
C ASP A 220 14.47 -9.06 -8.48
N GLY A 221 14.74 -10.11 -7.72
CA GLY A 221 16.04 -10.78 -7.57
C GLY A 221 16.47 -11.67 -8.74
N GLY A 222 15.76 -11.63 -9.87
CA GLY A 222 15.97 -12.51 -11.00
C GLY A 222 15.10 -13.78 -10.94
N ILE A 223 15.02 -14.49 -12.07
CA ILE A 223 14.27 -15.74 -12.23
C ILE A 223 15.27 -16.87 -12.50
N ASP A 224 15.13 -18.02 -11.86
CA ASP A 224 15.85 -19.22 -12.24
C ASP A 224 15.36 -19.71 -13.62
N ILE A 225 16.07 -19.32 -14.67
CA ILE A 225 15.74 -19.64 -16.06
C ILE A 225 15.90 -21.14 -16.40
N THR A 226 16.45 -21.92 -15.49
CA THR A 226 16.63 -23.39 -15.65
C THR A 226 15.56 -24.18 -14.89
N HIS A 227 14.70 -23.49 -14.12
CA HIS A 227 13.68 -24.14 -13.31
C HIS A 227 12.67 -24.89 -14.19
N GLU A 228 12.48 -26.19 -13.92
CA GLU A 228 11.66 -27.11 -14.73
C GLU A 228 10.20 -26.70 -14.89
N ASP A 229 9.70 -25.85 -13.99
CA ASP A 229 8.32 -25.38 -13.96
C ASP A 229 8.16 -23.94 -14.48
N LEU A 230 9.27 -23.28 -14.89
CA LEU A 230 9.28 -21.92 -15.40
C LEU A 230 9.77 -21.82 -16.85
N ILE A 231 10.69 -22.69 -17.25
CA ILE A 231 11.43 -22.59 -18.51
C ILE A 231 10.53 -22.40 -19.74
N ASP A 232 9.37 -23.07 -19.79
CA ASP A 232 8.43 -23.02 -20.92
C ASP A 232 7.61 -21.71 -20.98
N ASN A 233 7.58 -20.97 -19.88
CA ASN A 233 6.88 -19.68 -19.77
C ASN A 233 7.81 -18.48 -19.69
N LEU A 234 9.12 -18.66 -19.85
CA LEU A 234 10.04 -17.52 -19.94
C LEU A 234 9.80 -16.71 -21.22
N TYR A 235 9.96 -15.39 -21.08
CA TYR A 235 10.13 -14.53 -22.24
C TYR A 235 11.43 -14.95 -22.97
N VAL A 236 11.36 -14.94 -24.27
CA VAL A 236 12.56 -15.17 -25.10
C VAL A 236 12.62 -14.07 -26.15
N ASN A 237 13.71 -13.31 -26.15
CA ASN A 237 14.05 -12.41 -27.24
C ASN A 237 14.64 -13.25 -28.36
N GLU A 238 13.81 -13.64 -29.31
CA GLU A 238 14.22 -14.54 -30.40
C GLU A 238 15.28 -13.93 -31.34
N LYS A 239 15.37 -12.59 -31.42
CA LYS A 239 16.40 -11.92 -32.20
C LYS A 239 17.77 -12.08 -31.53
N GLU A 240 17.85 -11.82 -30.25
CA GLU A 240 19.07 -12.00 -29.46
C GLU A 240 19.49 -13.47 -29.38
N LYS A 241 18.54 -14.38 -29.15
CA LYS A 241 18.81 -15.82 -29.06
C LYS A 241 19.39 -16.40 -30.34
N ASN A 242 18.92 -15.95 -31.49
CA ASN A 242 19.33 -16.42 -32.80
C ASN A 242 20.32 -15.47 -33.49
N GLY A 243 20.73 -14.41 -32.81
CA GLY A 243 21.62 -13.36 -33.28
C GLY A 243 23.13 -13.68 -33.13
N GLN A 244 23.93 -12.63 -33.15
CA GLN A 244 25.39 -12.73 -32.99
C GLN A 244 25.78 -12.50 -31.53
N PRO A 245 26.59 -13.33 -30.90
CA PRO A 245 27.05 -13.10 -29.54
C PRO A 245 27.74 -11.73 -29.38
N ASN A 246 27.42 -11.01 -28.31
CA ASN A 246 27.90 -9.65 -28.01
C ASN A 246 27.39 -8.54 -28.98
N VAL A 247 26.33 -8.80 -29.69
CA VAL A 247 25.66 -7.85 -30.57
C VAL A 247 24.23 -7.62 -30.06
N ASP A 248 23.72 -6.40 -30.20
CA ASP A 248 22.33 -6.04 -29.96
C ASP A 248 21.60 -6.21 -31.28
N ASP A 249 21.06 -7.43 -31.49
CA ASP A 249 20.49 -7.82 -32.77
C ASP A 249 19.06 -7.28 -32.99
N ASP A 250 18.37 -6.89 -31.93
CA ASP A 250 17.05 -6.28 -32.01
C ASP A 250 17.07 -4.75 -32.00
N GLY A 251 18.22 -4.16 -31.65
CA GLY A 251 18.44 -2.71 -31.65
C GLY A 251 17.77 -1.99 -30.49
N ASN A 252 17.53 -2.66 -29.34
CA ASN A 252 16.87 -2.08 -28.16
C ASN A 252 17.85 -1.37 -27.22
N GLY A 253 19.17 -1.46 -27.45
CA GLY A 253 20.24 -0.91 -26.61
C GLY A 253 20.83 -1.89 -25.59
N PHE A 254 20.35 -3.12 -25.54
CA PHE A 254 20.83 -4.18 -24.67
C PHE A 254 21.38 -5.35 -25.51
N VAL A 255 22.50 -5.91 -25.08
CA VAL A 255 23.20 -6.98 -25.79
C VAL A 255 22.83 -8.29 -25.15
N ASP A 256 22.53 -9.31 -25.96
CA ASP A 256 22.26 -10.70 -25.53
C ASP A 256 21.20 -10.79 -24.40
N ASP A 257 20.15 -9.92 -24.43
CA ASP A 257 19.09 -9.87 -23.41
C ASP A 257 17.99 -10.93 -23.65
N ILE A 258 18.41 -12.18 -23.86
CA ILE A 258 17.59 -13.31 -24.33
C ILE A 258 16.36 -13.56 -23.41
N TYR A 259 16.55 -13.57 -22.09
CA TYR A 259 15.48 -13.83 -21.10
C TYR A 259 15.12 -12.60 -20.25
N GLY A 260 15.72 -11.46 -20.58
CA GLY A 260 15.67 -10.23 -19.80
C GLY A 260 17.06 -9.71 -19.46
N TYR A 261 17.17 -8.83 -18.46
CA TYR A 261 18.44 -8.14 -18.17
C TYR A 261 18.73 -8.03 -16.67
N ASN A 262 20.04 -8.11 -16.33
CA ASN A 262 20.54 -7.94 -14.97
C ASN A 262 21.06 -6.52 -14.75
N PHE A 263 20.29 -5.69 -14.03
CA PHE A 263 20.61 -4.30 -13.73
C PHE A 263 21.57 -4.11 -12.56
N VAL A 264 21.89 -5.17 -11.82
CA VAL A 264 22.82 -5.10 -10.67
C VAL A 264 24.26 -5.04 -11.13
N THR A 265 24.65 -5.92 -12.05
CA THR A 265 26.04 -6.06 -12.45
C THR A 265 26.45 -5.10 -13.55
N ALA A 266 25.50 -4.45 -14.24
CA ALA A 266 25.72 -3.62 -15.43
C ALA A 266 26.62 -4.28 -16.50
N LYS A 267 26.92 -5.56 -16.35
CA LYS A 267 27.56 -6.34 -17.38
C LYS A 267 26.52 -6.58 -18.46
N ASP A 268 26.91 -6.28 -19.66
CA ASP A 268 26.32 -6.90 -20.83
C ASP A 268 26.42 -8.40 -20.54
N VAL A 269 25.31 -8.99 -20.16
CA VAL A 269 25.33 -10.39 -19.74
C VAL A 269 25.46 -11.19 -21.00
N VAL A 270 26.71 -11.46 -21.37
CA VAL A 270 27.03 -12.33 -22.47
C VAL A 270 26.44 -13.69 -22.15
N GLY A 271 25.43 -14.09 -22.92
CA GLY A 271 24.72 -15.34 -22.72
C GLY A 271 23.66 -15.36 -21.63
N GLY A 272 23.07 -14.20 -21.28
CA GLY A 272 21.80 -14.14 -20.52
C GLY A 272 21.79 -14.82 -19.17
N THR A 273 22.91 -15.01 -18.50
CA THR A 273 22.94 -15.58 -17.14
C THR A 273 22.41 -14.59 -16.13
N ILE A 274 21.07 -14.49 -16.10
CA ILE A 274 20.36 -13.96 -14.97
C ILE A 274 20.65 -14.91 -13.82
N GLU A 275 21.43 -14.47 -12.86
CA GLU A 275 21.66 -15.25 -11.65
C GLU A 275 20.50 -14.95 -10.70
N PRO A 276 19.67 -15.96 -10.33
CA PRO A 276 18.67 -15.77 -9.29
C PRO A 276 19.37 -15.37 -8.00
N ASP A 277 18.73 -14.52 -7.22
CA ASP A 277 19.26 -14.18 -5.92
C ASP A 277 19.32 -15.42 -5.00
N ASP A 278 20.17 -15.37 -3.95
CA ASP A 278 20.35 -16.48 -3.02
C ASP A 278 19.07 -16.83 -2.24
N GLY A 279 18.11 -15.91 -2.18
CA GLY A 279 16.81 -16.07 -1.55
C GLY A 279 15.77 -16.76 -2.42
N GLY A 280 15.94 -16.76 -3.74
CA GLY A 280 14.98 -17.27 -4.72
C GLY A 280 13.67 -16.51 -4.73
N HIS A 281 13.68 -15.25 -4.27
CA HIS A 281 12.48 -14.44 -4.11
C HIS A 281 11.81 -14.14 -5.46
N GLY A 282 12.57 -13.68 -6.44
CA GLY A 282 12.05 -13.42 -7.80
C GLY A 282 11.57 -14.68 -8.50
N THR A 283 12.22 -15.82 -8.27
CA THR A 283 11.79 -17.13 -8.78
C THR A 283 10.45 -17.54 -8.17
N HIS A 284 10.24 -17.29 -6.86
CA HIS A 284 8.97 -17.58 -6.18
C HIS A 284 7.83 -16.70 -6.69
N VAL A 285 8.09 -15.42 -6.85
CA VAL A 285 7.16 -14.44 -7.43
C VAL A 285 6.76 -14.86 -8.86
N ALA A 286 7.75 -15.21 -9.68
CA ALA A 286 7.54 -15.67 -11.07
C ALA A 286 6.64 -16.91 -11.13
N GLY A 287 6.86 -17.89 -10.26
CA GLY A 287 6.04 -19.11 -10.20
C GLY A 287 4.58 -18.83 -9.84
N THR A 288 4.33 -17.92 -8.90
CA THR A 288 2.94 -17.51 -8.58
C THR A 288 2.25 -16.86 -9.77
N VAL A 289 2.94 -16.04 -10.56
CA VAL A 289 2.40 -15.45 -11.78
C VAL A 289 2.13 -16.53 -12.84
N ALA A 290 3.12 -17.38 -13.16
CA ALA A 290 3.04 -18.23 -14.32
C ALA A 290 3.99 -19.45 -14.29
N ALA A 291 4.08 -20.20 -13.18
CA ALA A 291 4.56 -21.57 -13.26
C ALA A 291 3.75 -22.33 -14.31
N ARG A 292 4.37 -23.22 -15.07
CA ARG A 292 3.75 -23.92 -16.19
C ARG A 292 2.68 -24.88 -15.69
N ASN A 293 1.41 -24.63 -16.01
CA ASN A 293 0.31 -25.51 -15.64
C ASN A 293 0.24 -26.73 -16.54
N ASN A 294 -0.31 -27.81 -16.02
CA ASN A 294 -0.61 -29.05 -16.73
C ASN A 294 0.61 -29.68 -17.44
N ASN A 295 1.79 -29.55 -16.80
CA ASN A 295 3.06 -30.10 -17.30
C ASN A 295 3.49 -31.37 -16.56
N GLY A 296 2.69 -31.85 -15.58
CA GLY A 296 2.97 -33.03 -14.74
C GLY A 296 4.08 -32.81 -13.71
N LYS A 297 4.46 -31.55 -13.44
CA LYS A 297 5.51 -31.17 -12.50
C LYS A 297 4.96 -30.18 -11.48
N GLY A 298 5.58 -30.09 -10.34
CA GLY A 298 5.51 -29.09 -9.31
C GLY A 298 4.16 -28.42 -9.06
N VAL A 299 4.14 -27.11 -9.26
CA VAL A 299 3.04 -26.18 -8.91
C VAL A 299 2.37 -25.60 -10.14
N ALA A 300 1.16 -25.09 -9.99
CA ALA A 300 0.51 -24.25 -11.00
C ALA A 300 0.83 -22.77 -10.75
N GLY A 301 0.83 -21.97 -11.83
CA GLY A 301 0.83 -20.50 -11.79
C GLY A 301 -0.54 -19.96 -12.21
N ILE A 302 -0.90 -18.74 -11.80
CA ILE A 302 -2.20 -18.13 -12.12
C ILE A 302 -2.43 -18.07 -13.63
N ALA A 303 -1.43 -17.63 -14.38
CA ALA A 303 -1.48 -17.49 -15.83
C ALA A 303 -0.50 -18.46 -16.53
N GLY A 304 -0.32 -19.66 -15.96
CA GLY A 304 0.67 -20.66 -16.38
C GLY A 304 0.34 -21.43 -17.64
N GLY A 305 -0.85 -21.26 -18.22
CA GLY A 305 -1.30 -21.97 -19.43
C GLY A 305 -2.10 -23.24 -19.13
N ASP A 306 -2.25 -24.09 -20.13
CA ASP A 306 -3.00 -25.37 -20.06
C ASP A 306 -2.14 -26.58 -20.53
N GLY A 307 -0.84 -26.39 -20.68
CA GLY A 307 0.09 -27.37 -21.24
C GLY A 307 0.28 -27.27 -22.76
N SER A 308 -0.59 -26.58 -23.49
CA SER A 308 -0.39 -26.35 -24.94
C SER A 308 0.69 -25.31 -25.24
N ALA A 309 1.36 -25.42 -26.38
CA ALA A 309 2.52 -24.61 -26.74
C ALA A 309 2.24 -23.09 -26.80
N ASP A 310 0.99 -22.71 -27.13
CA ASP A 310 0.59 -21.31 -27.28
C ASP A 310 -0.07 -20.71 -26.04
N SER A 311 -0.21 -21.49 -24.97
CA SER A 311 -0.78 -21.06 -23.70
C SER A 311 0.28 -20.58 -22.70
N GLY A 312 -0.19 -19.92 -21.65
CA GLY A 312 0.66 -19.33 -20.59
C GLY A 312 1.29 -18.02 -21.01
N VAL A 313 1.38 -17.11 -20.06
CA VAL A 313 2.03 -15.80 -20.26
C VAL A 313 3.55 -15.94 -20.23
N ARG A 314 4.26 -14.91 -20.65
CA ARG A 314 5.72 -14.89 -20.67
C ARG A 314 6.28 -14.04 -19.56
N LEU A 315 7.26 -14.57 -18.85
CA LEU A 315 7.95 -13.98 -17.73
C LEU A 315 9.26 -13.34 -18.19
N LEU A 316 9.33 -12.01 -18.19
CA LEU A 316 10.52 -11.24 -18.50
C LEU A 316 11.28 -10.96 -17.19
N SER A 317 12.53 -11.46 -17.08
CA SER A 317 13.35 -11.25 -15.90
C SER A 317 14.04 -9.89 -15.92
N CYS A 318 13.73 -9.02 -14.95
CA CYS A 318 14.39 -7.74 -14.76
C CYS A 318 15.06 -7.74 -13.38
N GLN A 319 16.32 -8.21 -13.32
CA GLN A 319 17.01 -8.41 -12.05
C GLN A 319 17.55 -7.11 -11.49
N ILE A 320 17.07 -6.73 -10.28
CA ILE A 320 17.51 -5.52 -9.56
C ILE A 320 18.09 -5.82 -8.18
N PHE A 321 18.09 -7.07 -7.74
CA PHE A 321 18.72 -7.51 -6.49
C PHE A 321 19.64 -8.69 -6.74
N ARG A 322 20.81 -8.66 -6.07
CA ARG A 322 21.77 -9.75 -5.96
C ARG A 322 22.39 -9.68 -4.58
N ASN A 323 22.38 -10.76 -3.83
CA ASN A 323 22.83 -10.76 -2.43
C ASN A 323 22.11 -9.73 -1.53
N LYS A 324 22.53 -9.61 -0.26
CA LYS A 324 21.92 -8.66 0.68
C LYS A 324 22.23 -7.20 0.37
N ASP A 325 23.39 -6.95 -0.24
CA ASP A 325 24.02 -5.62 -0.31
C ASP A 325 24.18 -5.09 -1.73
N GLU A 326 23.62 -5.76 -2.73
CA GLU A 326 23.75 -5.37 -4.13
C GLU A 326 22.37 -5.09 -4.74
N GLN A 327 22.19 -3.87 -5.21
CA GLN A 327 20.98 -3.45 -5.93
C GLN A 327 21.32 -2.80 -7.26
N GLY A 328 20.45 -3.01 -8.25
CA GLY A 328 20.47 -2.35 -9.55
C GLY A 328 19.56 -1.14 -9.59
N ASP A 329 19.39 -0.59 -10.78
CA ASP A 329 18.50 0.54 -11.01
C ASP A 329 17.09 0.06 -11.40
N ALA A 330 16.13 0.24 -10.48
CA ALA A 330 14.75 -0.17 -10.69
C ALA A 330 14.04 0.70 -11.75
N ALA A 331 14.39 1.98 -11.87
CA ALA A 331 13.80 2.85 -12.88
C ALA A 331 14.23 2.40 -14.29
N ALA A 332 15.52 2.09 -14.46
CA ALA A 332 16.05 1.54 -15.72
C ALA A 332 15.37 0.19 -16.07
N ALA A 333 15.18 -0.69 -15.07
CA ALA A 333 14.53 -1.99 -15.24
C ALA A 333 13.06 -1.85 -15.67
N ILE A 334 12.30 -0.93 -15.07
CA ILE A 334 10.89 -0.68 -15.41
C ILE A 334 10.76 -0.11 -16.84
N LYS A 335 11.65 0.82 -17.21
CA LYS A 335 11.66 1.34 -18.60
C LYS A 335 12.00 0.23 -19.60
N TYR A 336 13.05 -0.55 -19.34
CA TYR A 336 13.45 -1.69 -20.17
C TYR A 336 12.28 -2.66 -20.37
N ALA A 337 11.55 -2.98 -19.31
CA ALA A 337 10.38 -3.86 -19.39
C ALA A 337 9.32 -3.33 -20.36
N ALA A 338 9.03 -2.01 -20.34
CA ALA A 338 8.11 -1.39 -21.27
C ALA A 338 8.59 -1.47 -22.73
N ASP A 339 9.89 -1.25 -22.96
CA ASP A 339 10.51 -1.30 -24.29
C ASP A 339 10.48 -2.73 -24.85
N ASN A 340 10.63 -3.73 -24.02
CA ASN A 340 10.63 -5.15 -24.41
C ASN A 340 9.22 -5.79 -24.39
N GLY A 341 8.17 -4.98 -24.41
CA GLY A 341 6.80 -5.41 -24.68
C GLY A 341 6.04 -5.95 -23.48
N ALA A 342 6.60 -5.89 -22.25
CA ALA A 342 5.82 -6.17 -21.05
C ALA A 342 4.69 -5.16 -20.90
N VAL A 343 3.50 -5.65 -20.55
CA VAL A 343 2.31 -4.81 -20.28
C VAL A 343 1.91 -4.86 -18.79
N ILE A 344 2.53 -5.74 -18.03
CA ILE A 344 2.34 -5.89 -16.59
C ILE A 344 3.72 -5.84 -15.95
N CYS A 345 3.90 -4.96 -14.95
CA CYS A 345 5.13 -4.80 -14.19
C CYS A 345 4.90 -5.22 -12.74
N GLN A 346 5.47 -6.35 -12.36
CA GLN A 346 5.37 -6.96 -11.04
C GLN A 346 6.55 -6.51 -10.17
N ASN A 347 6.26 -5.89 -9.02
CA ASN A 347 7.27 -5.36 -8.09
C ASN A 347 6.96 -5.81 -6.65
N SER A 348 7.78 -6.67 -6.10
CA SER A 348 7.66 -7.14 -4.71
C SER A 348 8.75 -6.55 -3.81
N TRP A 349 8.91 -5.24 -3.86
CA TRP A 349 9.91 -4.47 -3.12
C TRP A 349 9.41 -3.05 -2.83
N GLY A 350 10.12 -2.30 -1.99
CA GLY A 350 9.79 -0.91 -1.66
C GLY A 350 10.90 -0.25 -0.86
N TYR A 351 10.59 0.87 -0.22
CA TYR A 351 11.48 1.55 0.73
C TYR A 351 11.02 1.27 2.15
N SER A 352 11.98 1.06 3.06
CA SER A 352 11.69 0.81 4.48
C SER A 352 10.94 1.99 5.12
N SER A 353 10.09 1.71 6.10
CA SER A 353 9.40 2.74 6.92
C SER A 353 10.37 3.69 7.61
N THR A 354 11.63 3.28 7.81
CA THR A 354 12.69 4.11 8.41
C THR A 354 13.45 4.97 7.40
N ALA A 355 13.17 4.80 6.10
CA ALA A 355 13.88 5.51 5.02
C ALA A 355 13.55 7.01 4.92
N GLY A 356 12.54 7.50 5.66
CA GLY A 356 12.12 8.89 5.59
C GLY A 356 11.65 9.33 4.19
N VAL A 357 11.14 8.40 3.37
CA VAL A 357 10.63 8.67 2.02
C VAL A 357 9.20 9.20 2.15
N THR A 358 9.02 10.49 1.95
CA THR A 358 7.73 11.19 2.07
C THR A 358 7.04 11.47 0.73
N SER A 359 7.74 11.23 -0.38
CA SER A 359 7.22 11.39 -1.75
C SER A 359 7.87 10.37 -2.67
N MET A 360 7.21 10.07 -3.78
CA MET A 360 7.78 9.22 -4.83
C MET A 360 9.06 9.87 -5.39
N PRO A 361 10.22 9.17 -5.40
CA PRO A 361 11.42 9.69 -6.05
C PRO A 361 11.13 10.00 -7.53
N GLN A 362 11.59 11.16 -8.00
CA GLN A 362 11.20 11.66 -9.32
C GLN A 362 11.66 10.75 -10.46
N LEU A 363 12.87 10.22 -10.38
CA LEU A 363 13.40 9.27 -11.36
C LEU A 363 12.50 8.02 -11.48
N LEU A 364 12.16 7.42 -10.35
CA LEU A 364 11.33 6.23 -10.33
C LEU A 364 9.88 6.53 -10.75
N LYS A 365 9.37 7.72 -10.35
CA LYS A 365 8.05 8.20 -10.80
C LYS A 365 7.97 8.27 -12.32
N GLU A 366 8.96 8.90 -12.97
CA GLU A 366 8.99 9.04 -14.42
C GLU A 366 9.10 7.69 -15.15
N ALA A 367 9.84 6.75 -14.59
CA ALA A 367 9.94 5.40 -15.15
C ALA A 367 8.61 4.63 -15.04
N VAL A 368 7.91 4.75 -13.91
CA VAL A 368 6.57 4.16 -13.72
C VAL A 368 5.56 4.80 -14.68
N ASP A 369 5.55 6.12 -14.78
CA ASP A 369 4.67 6.86 -15.69
C ASP A 369 4.93 6.48 -17.16
N TYR A 370 6.22 6.30 -17.51
CA TYR A 370 6.61 5.80 -18.84
C TYR A 370 6.06 4.40 -19.11
N PHE A 371 6.18 3.47 -18.16
CA PHE A 371 5.62 2.13 -18.30
C PHE A 371 4.10 2.17 -18.50
N ILE A 372 3.40 2.94 -17.66
CA ILE A 372 1.95 3.10 -17.76
C ILE A 372 1.54 3.62 -19.13
N LYS A 373 2.30 4.55 -19.69
CA LYS A 373 1.99 5.21 -20.98
C LYS A 373 2.45 4.40 -22.19
N MET A 374 3.68 3.85 -22.17
CA MET A 374 4.40 3.36 -23.35
C MET A 374 4.51 1.84 -23.44
N ALA A 375 4.17 1.08 -22.40
CA ALA A 375 4.15 -0.38 -22.49
C ALA A 375 3.21 -0.86 -23.61
N GLY A 376 3.58 -1.93 -24.29
CA GLY A 376 2.80 -2.45 -25.42
C GLY A 376 2.79 -1.58 -26.68
N CYS A 377 3.59 -0.48 -26.72
CA CYS A 377 3.68 0.42 -27.85
C CYS A 377 4.96 0.20 -28.68
N ASP A 378 4.88 0.55 -29.97
CA ASP A 378 6.02 0.66 -30.87
C ASP A 378 6.84 1.95 -30.59
N ALA A 379 7.90 2.18 -31.37
CA ALA A 379 8.76 3.35 -31.24
C ALA A 379 8.00 4.70 -31.40
N ASN A 380 6.85 4.70 -32.05
CA ASN A 380 6.02 5.89 -32.30
C ASN A 380 4.90 6.07 -31.24
N GLY A 381 4.80 5.18 -30.24
CA GLY A 381 3.77 5.22 -29.21
C GLY A 381 2.41 4.66 -29.65
N ASN A 382 2.35 3.93 -30.77
CA ASN A 382 1.14 3.19 -31.18
C ASN A 382 1.16 1.80 -30.58
N GLN A 383 -0.02 1.25 -30.30
CA GLN A 383 -0.10 -0.14 -29.85
C GLN A 383 0.53 -1.07 -30.88
N ARG A 384 1.45 -1.94 -30.44
CA ARG A 384 2.06 -2.96 -31.31
C ARG A 384 0.99 -3.97 -31.78
N PRO A 385 1.08 -4.50 -33.00
CA PRO A 385 0.11 -5.48 -33.51
C PRO A 385 0.07 -6.78 -32.67
N ASP A 386 1.18 -7.18 -32.08
CA ASP A 386 1.33 -8.37 -31.25
C ASP A 386 1.04 -8.12 -29.76
N SER A 387 0.90 -6.85 -29.33
CA SER A 387 0.58 -6.51 -27.96
C SER A 387 -0.90 -6.66 -27.64
N PRO A 388 -1.24 -7.24 -26.47
CA PRO A 388 -2.62 -7.39 -26.04
C PRO A 388 -3.30 -6.06 -25.72
N MET A 389 -2.53 -5.02 -25.41
CA MET A 389 -3.08 -3.70 -25.01
C MET A 389 -2.09 -2.56 -25.23
N LYS A 390 -2.62 -1.33 -25.16
CA LYS A 390 -1.86 -0.09 -25.12
C LYS A 390 -1.71 0.39 -23.67
N GLY A 391 -0.50 0.78 -23.30
CA GLY A 391 -0.15 1.15 -21.93
C GLY A 391 0.06 -0.07 -21.05
N GLY A 392 0.56 0.14 -19.83
CA GLY A 392 0.86 -0.93 -18.87
C GLY A 392 0.26 -0.70 -17.49
N VAL A 393 0.24 -1.76 -16.68
CA VAL A 393 -0.17 -1.69 -15.27
C VAL A 393 0.99 -2.10 -14.38
N VAL A 394 1.24 -1.31 -13.33
CA VAL A 394 2.36 -1.50 -12.41
C VAL A 394 1.80 -1.86 -11.04
N MET A 395 2.21 -3.01 -10.50
CA MET A 395 1.83 -3.51 -9.19
C MET A 395 3.00 -3.37 -8.21
N PHE A 396 2.68 -3.02 -6.95
CA PHE A 396 3.63 -3.02 -5.84
C PHE A 396 3.07 -3.71 -4.60
N ALA A 397 3.91 -4.49 -3.93
CA ALA A 397 3.62 -5.02 -2.62
C ALA A 397 3.55 -3.90 -1.57
N ALA A 398 2.60 -3.99 -0.62
CA ALA A 398 2.37 -2.95 0.39
C ALA A 398 3.45 -2.87 1.48
N GLY A 399 4.28 -3.93 1.63
CA GLY A 399 5.33 -4.03 2.65
C GLY A 399 4.90 -4.85 3.88
N ASN A 400 5.87 -5.23 4.71
CA ASN A 400 5.73 -6.28 5.73
C ASN A 400 6.06 -5.81 7.16
N GLU A 401 5.92 -4.51 7.46
CA GLU A 401 6.26 -3.94 8.77
C GLU A 401 5.09 -3.88 9.75
N ASN A 402 3.90 -4.33 9.35
CA ASN A 402 2.64 -4.19 10.11
C ASN A 402 2.38 -2.74 10.56
N LYS A 403 2.57 -1.80 9.66
CA LYS A 403 2.48 -0.36 9.95
C LYS A 403 1.55 0.38 8.99
N GLU A 404 1.04 1.52 9.47
CA GLU A 404 0.35 2.51 8.65
C GLU A 404 1.31 3.67 8.35
N PHE A 405 1.75 3.78 7.10
CA PHE A 405 2.60 4.87 6.61
C PHE A 405 2.53 4.95 5.08
N SER A 406 3.10 6.01 4.51
CA SER A 406 3.18 6.16 3.04
C SER A 406 4.32 5.29 2.48
N ALA A 407 4.01 4.02 2.19
CA ALA A 407 4.98 3.06 1.68
C ALA A 407 5.21 3.26 0.16
N TYR A 408 6.22 4.06 -0.19
CA TYR A 408 6.61 4.21 -1.60
C TYR A 408 7.47 3.02 -2.06
N PRO A 409 7.33 2.61 -3.35
CA PRO A 409 6.49 3.14 -4.43
C PRO A 409 5.00 2.75 -4.35
N ALA A 410 4.58 1.80 -3.49
CA ALA A 410 3.23 1.23 -3.46
C ALA A 410 2.11 2.26 -3.29
N CYS A 411 2.34 3.33 -2.50
CA CYS A 411 1.33 4.37 -2.28
C CYS A 411 1.26 5.44 -3.40
N TYR A 412 2.03 5.28 -4.50
CA TYR A 412 1.89 6.12 -5.68
C TYR A 412 0.57 5.79 -6.41
N ALA A 413 -0.37 6.73 -6.45
CA ALA A 413 -1.75 6.50 -6.90
C ALA A 413 -1.94 5.81 -8.27
N PRO A 414 -1.10 6.05 -9.31
CA PRO A 414 -1.20 5.35 -10.58
C PRO A 414 -0.93 3.85 -10.51
N THR A 415 -0.25 3.35 -9.48
CA THR A 415 0.05 1.93 -9.32
C THR A 415 -1.10 1.16 -8.67
N VAL A 416 -1.01 -0.16 -8.64
CA VAL A 416 -1.89 -1.04 -7.88
C VAL A 416 -1.12 -1.57 -6.68
N SER A 417 -1.53 -1.17 -5.49
CA SER A 417 -0.89 -1.58 -4.24
C SER A 417 -1.60 -2.76 -3.60
N VAL A 418 -0.85 -3.79 -3.18
CA VAL A 418 -1.39 -5.06 -2.76
C VAL A 418 -1.01 -5.39 -1.33
N ALA A 419 -2.02 -5.47 -0.44
CA ALA A 419 -1.88 -5.99 0.92
C ALA A 419 -2.04 -7.52 0.96
N ALA A 420 -1.64 -8.14 2.08
CA ALA A 420 -1.67 -9.59 2.23
C ALA A 420 -2.76 -10.06 3.20
N MET A 421 -3.51 -11.12 2.80
CA MET A 421 -4.38 -11.89 3.68
C MET A 421 -3.84 -13.29 3.95
N ALA A 422 -4.24 -13.84 5.10
CA ALA A 422 -4.10 -15.25 5.45
C ALA A 422 -5.28 -16.09 4.92
N TRP A 423 -5.19 -17.40 5.07
CA TRP A 423 -6.20 -18.38 4.62
C TRP A 423 -7.55 -18.35 5.37
N ASP A 424 -7.77 -17.40 6.25
CA ASP A 424 -8.98 -17.21 7.05
C ASP A 424 -9.63 -15.83 6.84
N PHE A 425 -9.28 -15.11 5.78
CA PHE A 425 -9.65 -13.73 5.48
C PHE A 425 -9.07 -12.67 6.42
N SER A 426 -8.34 -13.02 7.46
CA SER A 426 -7.69 -12.02 8.29
C SER A 426 -6.52 -11.37 7.56
N LYS A 427 -6.26 -10.09 7.84
CA LYS A 427 -5.03 -9.42 7.43
C LYS A 427 -3.83 -10.25 7.90
N ALA A 428 -2.88 -10.56 7.03
CA ALA A 428 -1.64 -11.21 7.44
C ALA A 428 -0.92 -10.37 8.51
N SER A 429 -0.36 -11.04 9.53
CA SER A 429 0.20 -10.38 10.72
C SER A 429 1.20 -9.27 10.40
N TYR A 430 2.00 -9.47 9.38
CA TYR A 430 3.04 -8.56 8.91
C TYR A 430 2.55 -7.48 7.93
N SER A 431 1.41 -7.67 7.24
CA SER A 431 1.01 -6.78 6.14
C SER A 431 0.85 -5.33 6.58
N ASN A 432 1.44 -4.41 5.84
CA ASN A 432 1.14 -3.00 5.96
C ASN A 432 -0.31 -2.72 5.54
N TYR A 433 -0.85 -1.62 6.04
CA TYR A 433 -2.22 -1.20 5.84
C TYR A 433 -2.32 0.32 5.83
N ALA A 434 -3.09 0.87 4.93
CA ALA A 434 -3.42 2.31 4.89
C ALA A 434 -4.51 2.56 3.83
N LYS A 435 -5.05 3.77 3.80
CA LYS A 435 -6.07 4.19 2.83
C LYS A 435 -5.61 4.12 1.37
N TRP A 436 -4.31 4.10 1.11
CA TRP A 436 -3.75 3.99 -0.25
C TRP A 436 -3.69 2.55 -0.77
N VAL A 437 -3.90 1.54 0.07
CA VAL A 437 -3.97 0.14 -0.39
C VAL A 437 -5.12 -0.01 -1.38
N THR A 438 -4.84 -0.61 -2.53
CA THR A 438 -5.85 -0.79 -3.58
C THR A 438 -6.67 -2.04 -3.36
N ILE A 439 -6.01 -3.17 -3.08
CA ILE A 439 -6.66 -4.49 -2.97
C ILE A 439 -5.85 -5.42 -2.06
N THR A 440 -6.51 -6.41 -1.49
CA THR A 440 -5.88 -7.45 -0.67
C THR A 440 -5.92 -8.80 -1.39
N ALA A 441 -4.79 -9.54 -1.36
CA ALA A 441 -4.65 -10.84 -2.01
C ALA A 441 -3.98 -11.87 -1.07
N PRO A 442 -3.99 -13.18 -1.40
CA PRO A 442 -3.35 -14.21 -0.60
C PRO A 442 -1.84 -13.99 -0.47
N GLY A 443 -1.33 -13.73 0.73
CA GLY A 443 0.10 -13.60 1.04
C GLY A 443 0.58 -14.65 2.04
N GLY A 444 -0.36 -15.37 2.66
CA GLY A 444 -0.08 -16.35 3.70
C GLY A 444 0.24 -15.74 5.06
N ASP A 445 0.26 -16.56 6.09
CA ASP A 445 0.69 -16.16 7.44
C ASP A 445 1.23 -17.38 8.22
N GLN A 446 2.48 -17.71 7.96
CA GLN A 446 3.19 -18.83 8.59
C GLN A 446 3.43 -18.61 10.09
N ASP A 447 3.47 -17.35 10.52
CA ASP A 447 3.74 -16.99 11.92
C ASP A 447 2.55 -17.37 12.81
N ARG A 448 1.32 -17.18 12.30
CA ARG A 448 0.10 -17.53 13.05
C ARG A 448 -0.37 -18.96 12.83
N PHE A 449 -0.12 -19.54 11.66
CA PHE A 449 -0.82 -20.76 11.24
C PHE A 449 0.11 -21.92 10.87
N GLY A 450 1.43 -21.71 10.84
CA GLY A 450 2.42 -22.73 10.47
C GLY A 450 2.82 -22.68 8.99
N ASN A 451 3.77 -23.53 8.64
CA ASN A 451 4.47 -23.45 7.35
C ASN A 451 3.54 -23.53 6.13
N ASP A 452 2.56 -24.44 6.17
CA ASP A 452 1.63 -24.71 5.05
C ASP A 452 0.67 -23.55 4.79
N ALA A 453 0.57 -22.60 5.73
CA ALA A 453 -0.21 -21.37 5.57
C ALA A 453 0.51 -20.31 4.71
N GLY A 454 1.72 -20.56 4.30
CA GLY A 454 2.42 -19.78 3.28
C GLY A 454 1.87 -20.02 1.88
N VAL A 455 2.36 -19.25 0.92
CA VAL A 455 2.12 -19.41 -0.52
C VAL A 455 3.16 -20.37 -1.06
N LEU A 456 2.75 -21.48 -1.66
CA LEU A 456 3.61 -22.47 -2.27
C LEU A 456 3.93 -22.08 -3.71
N SER A 457 5.23 -21.95 -4.04
CA SER A 457 5.68 -21.61 -5.38
C SER A 457 7.10 -22.14 -5.66
N THR A 458 7.62 -21.84 -6.84
CA THR A 458 8.94 -22.26 -7.33
C THR A 458 10.08 -21.54 -6.61
N VAL A 459 11.17 -22.23 -6.36
CA VAL A 459 12.44 -21.64 -5.88
C VAL A 459 13.62 -22.35 -6.55
N PRO A 460 14.80 -21.73 -6.67
CA PRO A 460 15.96 -22.41 -7.25
C PRO A 460 16.29 -23.71 -6.52
N LYS A 461 16.54 -24.79 -7.27
CA LYS A 461 16.95 -26.09 -6.69
C LYS A 461 18.24 -25.99 -5.87
N LYS A 462 19.08 -25.03 -6.19
CA LYS A 462 20.27 -24.69 -5.39
C LYS A 462 19.91 -24.23 -3.97
N LYS A 463 18.76 -23.57 -3.82
CA LYS A 463 18.24 -23.09 -2.53
C LYS A 463 17.48 -24.16 -1.77
N VAL A 464 16.55 -24.85 -2.45
CA VAL A 464 15.72 -25.93 -1.90
C VAL A 464 15.71 -27.09 -2.90
N ALA A 465 16.19 -28.25 -2.51
CA ALA A 465 16.42 -29.40 -3.40
C ALA A 465 15.16 -29.86 -4.16
N SER A 466 13.96 -29.68 -3.59
CA SER A 466 12.69 -29.95 -4.27
C SER A 466 12.36 -28.96 -5.40
N GLY A 467 12.96 -27.77 -5.40
CA GLY A 467 12.59 -26.66 -6.28
C GLY A 467 11.34 -25.87 -5.83
N TYR A 468 10.77 -26.17 -4.66
CA TYR A 468 9.51 -25.55 -4.19
C TYR A 468 9.57 -25.22 -2.71
N ALA A 469 8.95 -24.09 -2.34
CA ALA A 469 8.88 -23.66 -0.94
C ALA A 469 7.62 -22.83 -0.65
N TYR A 470 7.21 -22.83 0.61
CA TYR A 470 6.21 -21.91 1.14
C TYR A 470 6.89 -20.63 1.62
N TYR A 471 6.45 -19.49 1.11
CA TYR A 471 6.84 -18.16 1.55
C TYR A 471 5.61 -17.40 2.06
N GLN A 472 5.83 -16.40 2.94
CA GLN A 472 4.79 -15.43 3.31
C GLN A 472 5.27 -14.02 3.00
N GLY A 473 4.35 -13.12 2.69
CA GLY A 473 4.67 -11.71 2.45
C GLY A 473 3.66 -11.03 1.54
N THR A 474 3.59 -9.71 1.62
CA THR A 474 2.92 -8.91 0.58
C THR A 474 3.59 -9.13 -0.78
N SER A 475 4.86 -9.55 -0.78
CA SER A 475 5.61 -10.01 -1.95
C SER A 475 4.99 -11.23 -2.63
N MET A 476 4.27 -12.08 -1.90
CA MET A 476 3.55 -13.24 -2.44
C MET A 476 2.11 -12.88 -2.79
N ALA A 477 1.52 -11.89 -2.15
CA ALA A 477 0.20 -11.36 -2.50
C ALA A 477 0.22 -10.60 -3.84
N CYS A 478 1.23 -9.79 -4.08
CA CYS A 478 1.36 -8.95 -5.29
C CYS A 478 1.34 -9.77 -6.59
N PRO A 479 2.09 -10.88 -6.75
CA PRO A 479 2.07 -11.67 -7.97
C PRO A 479 0.75 -12.38 -8.24
N HIS A 480 -0.13 -12.59 -7.24
CA HIS A 480 -1.51 -13.04 -7.50
C HIS A 480 -2.27 -12.01 -8.34
N VAL A 481 -2.18 -10.75 -7.94
CA VAL A 481 -2.83 -9.64 -8.65
C VAL A 481 -2.22 -9.46 -10.04
N SER A 482 -0.91 -9.61 -10.20
CA SER A 482 -0.21 -9.55 -11.50
C SER A 482 -0.62 -10.71 -12.42
N GLY A 483 -0.75 -11.92 -11.89
CA GLY A 483 -1.23 -13.09 -12.64
C GLY A 483 -2.68 -12.93 -13.11
N ILE A 484 -3.56 -12.40 -12.24
CA ILE A 484 -4.96 -12.11 -12.62
C ILE A 484 -5.01 -11.01 -13.69
N ALA A 485 -4.21 -9.95 -13.58
CA ALA A 485 -4.09 -8.94 -14.63
C ALA A 485 -3.64 -9.56 -15.96
N ALA A 486 -2.72 -10.53 -15.91
CA ALA A 486 -2.26 -11.26 -17.09
C ALA A 486 -3.36 -12.13 -17.72
N LEU A 487 -4.23 -12.74 -16.91
CA LEU A 487 -5.41 -13.45 -17.42
C LEU A 487 -6.41 -12.49 -18.08
N ILE A 488 -6.67 -11.31 -17.48
CA ILE A 488 -7.53 -10.26 -18.07
C ILE A 488 -6.97 -9.83 -19.42
N ALA A 489 -5.67 -9.51 -19.50
CA ALA A 489 -5.00 -9.14 -20.74
C ALA A 489 -5.05 -10.27 -21.79
N SER A 490 -4.97 -11.53 -21.33
CA SER A 490 -5.05 -12.70 -22.23
C SER A 490 -6.43 -12.89 -22.84
N TYR A 491 -7.49 -12.57 -22.13
CA TYR A 491 -8.86 -12.78 -22.58
C TYR A 491 -9.43 -11.59 -23.34
N PHE A 492 -9.33 -10.38 -22.77
CA PHE A 492 -9.90 -9.16 -23.34
C PHE A 492 -8.93 -8.43 -24.29
N GLY A 493 -7.64 -8.77 -24.24
CA GLY A 493 -6.59 -8.11 -25.01
C GLY A 493 -6.82 -8.19 -26.53
N LYS A 494 -6.77 -7.01 -27.15
CA LYS A 494 -6.93 -6.78 -28.58
C LYS A 494 -6.46 -5.37 -28.93
N GLN A 495 -6.43 -5.03 -30.21
CA GLN A 495 -6.21 -3.64 -30.64
C GLN A 495 -7.29 -2.73 -30.05
N GLY A 496 -6.84 -1.64 -29.39
CA GLY A 496 -7.68 -0.66 -28.71
C GLY A 496 -8.04 -1.01 -27.27
N PHE A 497 -7.67 -2.18 -26.74
CA PHE A 497 -7.77 -2.46 -25.29
C PHE A 497 -6.71 -1.67 -24.53
N THR A 498 -7.06 -1.06 -23.40
CA THR A 498 -6.17 -0.15 -22.67
C THR A 498 -5.83 -0.63 -21.27
N ASN A 499 -4.77 -0.09 -20.73
CA ASN A 499 -4.37 -0.35 -19.34
C ASN A 499 -5.38 0.19 -18.32
N GLU A 500 -6.07 1.29 -18.62
CA GLU A 500 -7.15 1.81 -17.77
C GLU A 500 -8.32 0.80 -17.69
N GLU A 501 -8.67 0.19 -18.82
CA GLU A 501 -9.71 -0.82 -18.90
C GLU A 501 -9.34 -2.08 -18.11
N LEU A 502 -8.08 -2.54 -18.26
CA LEU A 502 -7.54 -3.64 -17.47
C LEU A 502 -7.54 -3.31 -15.97
N LYS A 503 -6.98 -2.14 -15.60
CA LYS A 503 -6.90 -1.69 -14.20
C LYS A 503 -8.29 -1.59 -13.58
N SER A 504 -9.26 -1.01 -14.31
CA SER A 504 -10.64 -0.91 -13.84
C SER A 504 -11.23 -2.28 -13.50
N ARG A 505 -11.11 -3.26 -14.40
CA ARG A 505 -11.56 -4.63 -14.14
C ARG A 505 -10.92 -5.25 -12.92
N LEU A 506 -9.61 -5.05 -12.78
CA LEU A 506 -8.81 -5.65 -11.71
C LEU A 506 -9.16 -5.08 -10.33
N ILE A 507 -9.27 -3.75 -10.21
CA ILE A 507 -9.49 -3.08 -8.92
C ILE A 507 -10.95 -3.02 -8.47
N THR A 508 -11.89 -3.50 -9.28
CA THR A 508 -13.31 -3.69 -8.95
C THR A 508 -13.68 -5.16 -8.75
N ALA A 509 -12.72 -6.06 -8.89
CA ALA A 509 -12.92 -7.50 -8.78
C ALA A 509 -12.81 -7.96 -7.31
N TYR A 510 -13.92 -7.91 -6.58
CA TYR A 510 -13.96 -8.24 -5.17
C TYR A 510 -14.68 -9.56 -4.88
N ARG A 511 -14.13 -10.34 -3.94
CA ARG A 511 -14.84 -11.45 -3.30
C ARG A 511 -16.06 -10.92 -2.55
N PRO A 512 -17.18 -11.66 -2.49
CA PRO A 512 -18.38 -11.25 -1.76
C PRO A 512 -18.22 -11.46 -0.25
N TYR A 513 -17.16 -10.90 0.33
CA TYR A 513 -16.85 -10.91 1.76
C TYR A 513 -16.46 -9.51 2.21
N ASN A 514 -17.04 -9.06 3.31
CA ASN A 514 -16.76 -7.74 3.84
C ASN A 514 -15.38 -7.72 4.52
N ILE A 515 -14.41 -7.08 3.89
CA ILE A 515 -13.03 -6.99 4.39
C ILE A 515 -12.96 -6.20 5.70
N ASP A 516 -13.82 -5.19 5.88
CA ASP A 516 -13.85 -4.35 7.07
C ASP A 516 -14.41 -5.10 8.29
N GLU A 517 -15.42 -5.95 8.11
CA GLU A 517 -15.96 -6.80 9.18
C GLU A 517 -15.02 -7.93 9.56
N GLN A 518 -14.33 -8.52 8.58
CA GLN A 518 -13.30 -9.53 8.85
C GLN A 518 -12.08 -8.91 9.58
N ASN A 519 -11.84 -7.59 9.41
CA ASN A 519 -10.68 -6.88 9.94
C ASN A 519 -11.06 -5.51 10.55
N PRO A 520 -11.89 -5.46 11.61
CA PRO A 520 -12.47 -4.20 12.11
C PRO A 520 -11.43 -3.18 12.58
N THR A 521 -10.29 -3.63 13.10
CA THR A 521 -9.16 -2.76 13.50
C THR A 521 -8.54 -2.01 12.32
N TYR A 522 -8.70 -2.54 11.11
CA TYR A 522 -8.09 -2.01 9.89
C TYR A 522 -9.12 -1.48 8.89
N LYS A 523 -10.32 -1.15 9.36
CA LYS A 523 -11.44 -0.68 8.54
C LYS A 523 -11.03 0.44 7.59
N GLY A 524 -11.30 0.26 6.28
CA GLY A 524 -10.97 1.21 5.22
C GLY A 524 -9.48 1.35 4.89
N LYS A 525 -8.61 0.40 5.36
CA LYS A 525 -7.16 0.46 5.19
C LYS A 525 -6.54 -0.73 4.46
N LEU A 526 -7.37 -1.67 4.00
CA LEU A 526 -6.95 -2.89 3.30
C LEU A 526 -7.44 -2.92 1.84
N GLY A 527 -7.71 -1.76 1.26
CA GLY A 527 -8.39 -1.64 -0.01
C GLY A 527 -9.89 -1.86 0.12
N LYS A 528 -10.58 -1.96 -1.01
CA LYS A 528 -12.04 -2.11 -1.02
C LYS A 528 -12.52 -3.54 -0.83
N GLY A 529 -11.64 -4.53 -1.00
CA GLY A 529 -12.00 -5.95 -0.87
C GLY A 529 -10.85 -6.89 -1.12
N TYR A 530 -11.15 -8.18 -1.02
CA TYR A 530 -10.26 -9.25 -1.41
C TYR A 530 -10.35 -9.51 -2.90
N ILE A 531 -9.23 -9.75 -3.57
CA ILE A 531 -9.21 -10.04 -5.02
C ILE A 531 -10.07 -11.25 -5.38
N ASP A 532 -10.83 -11.15 -6.45
CA ASP A 532 -11.59 -12.25 -7.05
C ASP A 532 -11.30 -12.33 -8.56
N ALA A 533 -10.61 -13.39 -8.97
CA ALA A 533 -10.24 -13.53 -10.36
C ALA A 533 -11.47 -13.68 -11.28
N GLU A 534 -12.50 -14.45 -10.89
CA GLU A 534 -13.71 -14.62 -11.71
C GLU A 534 -14.48 -13.31 -11.88
N ALA A 535 -14.60 -12.53 -10.80
CA ALA A 535 -15.27 -11.24 -10.82
C ALA A 535 -14.63 -10.24 -11.82
N ALA A 536 -13.32 -10.36 -12.07
CA ALA A 536 -12.63 -9.51 -13.05
C ALA A 536 -13.10 -9.74 -14.51
N PHE A 537 -13.74 -10.87 -14.80
CA PHE A 537 -14.23 -11.23 -16.13
C PHE A 537 -15.70 -10.83 -16.35
N GLU A 538 -16.42 -10.50 -15.31
CA GLU A 538 -17.77 -9.96 -15.42
C GLU A 538 -17.75 -8.57 -16.07
N SER A 539 -18.83 -8.22 -16.75
CA SER A 539 -18.95 -6.95 -17.46
C SER A 539 -19.87 -6.01 -16.70
N ASP A 540 -19.50 -4.75 -16.64
CA ASP A 540 -20.36 -3.68 -16.12
C ASP A 540 -21.54 -3.47 -17.08
N THR A 541 -22.74 -3.77 -16.64
CA THR A 541 -23.98 -3.62 -17.41
C THR A 541 -24.48 -2.19 -17.47
N LYS A 542 -23.90 -1.29 -16.66
CA LYS A 542 -24.35 0.10 -16.44
C LYS A 542 -25.73 0.21 -15.78
N ILE A 543 -26.24 -0.88 -15.21
CA ILE A 543 -27.47 -0.87 -14.42
C ILE A 543 -27.10 -0.62 -12.97
N ALA A 544 -27.67 0.46 -12.40
CA ALA A 544 -27.43 0.81 -11.00
C ALA A 544 -28.24 -0.10 -10.05
N PRO A 545 -27.80 -0.30 -8.81
CA PRO A 545 -28.58 -0.99 -7.79
C PRO A 545 -29.97 -0.36 -7.58
N GLU A 546 -30.92 -1.15 -7.11
CA GLU A 546 -32.21 -0.62 -6.67
C GLU A 546 -31.98 0.39 -5.52
N LYS A 547 -32.88 1.37 -5.43
CA LYS A 547 -32.93 2.29 -4.29
C LYS A 547 -33.09 1.51 -2.99
N VAL A 548 -32.40 1.92 -1.94
CA VAL A 548 -32.58 1.41 -0.58
C VAL A 548 -34.05 1.52 -0.17
N ARG A 549 -34.66 0.42 0.26
CA ARG A 549 -36.09 0.36 0.56
C ARG A 549 -36.45 1.01 1.87
N THR A 550 -35.62 0.81 2.90
CA THR A 550 -35.86 1.38 4.24
C THR A 550 -34.64 2.17 4.69
N LEU A 551 -34.90 3.31 5.31
CA LEU A 551 -33.92 4.09 6.05
C LEU A 551 -34.62 4.58 7.33
N THR A 552 -34.15 4.13 8.47
CA THR A 552 -34.62 4.52 9.79
C THR A 552 -33.55 5.37 10.46
N LEU A 553 -33.92 6.52 10.99
CA LEU A 553 -33.04 7.40 11.74
C LEU A 553 -33.51 7.42 13.21
N THR A 554 -32.59 7.10 14.11
CA THR A 554 -32.81 7.19 15.56
C THR A 554 -31.89 8.29 16.10
N PRO A 555 -32.46 9.49 16.36
CA PRO A 555 -31.66 10.60 16.87
C PRO A 555 -31.42 10.48 18.38
N ASP A 556 -30.26 10.88 18.83
CA ASP A 556 -29.95 11.21 20.21
C ASP A 556 -29.58 12.70 20.32
N PHE A 557 -28.93 13.15 21.38
CA PHE A 557 -28.62 14.57 21.62
C PHE A 557 -27.58 15.11 20.62
N VAL A 558 -26.51 14.35 20.39
CA VAL A 558 -25.40 14.79 19.54
C VAL A 558 -25.02 13.75 18.45
N ASP A 559 -25.89 12.76 18.28
CA ASP A 559 -25.69 11.71 17.28
C ASP A 559 -26.99 11.25 16.63
N ILE A 560 -26.87 10.56 15.50
CA ILE A 560 -27.96 9.94 14.77
C ILE A 560 -27.51 8.56 14.31
N ASN A 561 -28.16 7.52 14.83
CA ASN A 561 -28.02 6.18 14.26
C ASN A 561 -28.88 6.05 13.01
N ALA A 562 -28.25 5.75 11.88
CA ALA A 562 -28.91 5.46 10.61
C ALA A 562 -28.86 3.95 10.34
N GLU A 563 -30.04 3.34 10.15
CA GLU A 563 -30.19 1.92 9.79
C GLU A 563 -30.90 1.80 8.45
N TRP A 564 -30.36 1.02 7.51
CA TRP A 564 -30.96 0.85 6.18
C TRP A 564 -30.91 -0.61 5.70
N SER A 565 -31.88 -0.96 4.84
CA SER A 565 -31.95 -2.30 4.23
C SER A 565 -30.89 -2.48 3.13
N ILE A 566 -30.37 -3.70 2.99
CA ILE A 566 -29.54 -4.09 1.84
C ILE A 566 -30.32 -3.88 0.54
N ALA A 567 -29.72 -3.17 -0.40
CA ALA A 567 -30.29 -2.93 -1.72
C ALA A 567 -30.00 -4.11 -2.66
N LYS A 568 -30.99 -4.43 -3.50
CA LYS A 568 -30.81 -5.43 -4.56
C LYS A 568 -30.02 -4.81 -5.71
N ASP A 569 -29.12 -5.59 -6.28
CA ASP A 569 -28.47 -5.33 -7.55
C ASP A 569 -28.91 -6.41 -8.56
N GLU A 570 -28.66 -6.21 -9.85
CA GLU A 570 -29.20 -7.11 -10.87
C GLU A 570 -28.71 -8.56 -10.73
N ASP A 571 -27.45 -8.73 -10.27
CA ASP A 571 -26.81 -10.02 -10.09
C ASP A 571 -26.88 -10.53 -8.63
N LYS A 572 -26.90 -9.63 -7.63
CA LYS A 572 -26.89 -9.99 -6.17
C LYS A 572 -27.38 -8.87 -5.27
N THR A 573 -26.44 -8.14 -4.64
CA THR A 573 -26.64 -7.05 -3.71
C THR A 573 -25.64 -5.94 -3.99
N ALA A 574 -26.02 -4.69 -3.65
CA ALA A 574 -25.11 -3.56 -3.76
C ALA A 574 -23.82 -3.79 -2.95
N ALA A 575 -22.68 -3.44 -3.54
CA ALA A 575 -21.37 -3.64 -2.94
C ALA A 575 -21.05 -2.62 -1.85
N PHE A 576 -21.50 -1.37 -2.03
CA PHE A 576 -21.20 -0.27 -1.13
C PHE A 576 -22.42 0.63 -0.93
N TYR A 577 -22.34 1.47 0.12
CA TYR A 577 -23.33 2.50 0.40
C TYR A 577 -22.63 3.83 0.67
N ARG A 578 -23.08 4.91 0.00
CA ARG A 578 -22.63 6.27 0.29
C ARG A 578 -23.65 6.94 1.18
N LEU A 579 -23.19 7.41 2.33
CA LEU A 579 -23.99 8.11 3.33
C LEU A 579 -23.63 9.59 3.32
N TYR A 580 -24.66 10.42 3.25
CA TYR A 580 -24.55 11.86 3.27
C TYR A 580 -25.38 12.40 4.43
N ILE A 581 -24.90 13.44 5.08
CA ILE A 581 -25.64 14.16 6.12
C ILE A 581 -25.51 15.67 5.89
N ALA A 582 -26.61 16.40 6.11
CA ALA A 582 -26.63 17.85 6.07
C ALA A 582 -27.61 18.40 7.09
N GLN A 583 -27.30 19.54 7.69
CA GLN A 583 -28.25 20.31 8.49
C GLN A 583 -29.35 20.87 7.57
N GLY A 584 -30.59 20.71 7.96
CA GLY A 584 -31.76 21.18 7.20
C GLY A 584 -32.18 20.23 6.07
N GLY A 585 -32.51 20.76 4.90
CA GLY A 585 -33.04 19.99 3.76
C GLY A 585 -31.95 19.50 2.80
N LEU A 586 -32.02 18.23 2.41
CA LEU A 586 -31.17 17.58 1.42
C LEU A 586 -32.02 17.13 0.24
N THR A 587 -31.46 17.30 -0.99
CA THR A 587 -32.05 16.87 -2.25
C THR A 587 -31.04 16.09 -3.07
N ALA A 588 -31.49 15.23 -3.98
CA ALA A 588 -30.63 14.34 -4.77
C ALA A 588 -29.57 15.10 -5.59
N ASP A 589 -29.94 16.24 -6.15
CA ASP A 589 -29.05 17.08 -6.98
C ASP A 589 -27.84 17.66 -6.21
N LYS A 590 -27.96 17.82 -4.91
CA LYS A 590 -26.88 18.34 -4.05
C LYS A 590 -25.84 17.28 -3.71
N LEU A 591 -26.17 16.00 -3.77
CA LEU A 591 -25.26 14.91 -3.34
C LEU A 591 -23.97 14.85 -4.16
N LYS A 592 -23.99 15.24 -5.44
CA LYS A 592 -22.81 15.20 -6.33
C LYS A 592 -21.64 16.06 -5.85
N ASP A 593 -21.93 17.14 -5.09
CA ASP A 593 -20.95 18.11 -4.64
C ASP A 593 -20.62 17.94 -3.13
N MET A 594 -21.18 16.91 -2.48
CA MET A 594 -21.02 16.65 -1.04
C MET A 594 -20.00 15.56 -0.77
N THR A 595 -19.35 15.70 0.37
CA THR A 595 -18.56 14.60 0.95
C THR A 595 -19.49 13.51 1.49
N TYR A 596 -19.03 12.25 1.43
CA TYR A 596 -19.78 11.09 1.89
C TYR A 596 -18.92 10.17 2.75
N ARG A 597 -19.60 9.30 3.50
CA ARG A 597 -19.00 8.11 4.12
C ARG A 597 -19.34 6.91 3.26
N GLU A 598 -18.36 6.10 2.88
CA GLU A 598 -18.59 4.86 2.15
C GLU A 598 -18.57 3.68 3.13
N ILE A 599 -19.63 2.88 3.11
CA ILE A 599 -19.80 1.69 3.93
C ILE A 599 -19.77 0.48 3.02
N ASN A 600 -18.96 -0.51 3.37
CA ASN A 600 -18.87 -1.77 2.66
C ASN A 600 -20.08 -2.64 3.01
N GLY A 601 -20.85 -3.02 2.00
CA GLY A 601 -22.04 -3.88 2.12
C GLY A 601 -21.84 -5.29 1.58
N MET A 602 -20.63 -5.64 1.10
CA MET A 602 -20.36 -6.97 0.56
C MET A 602 -20.57 -8.06 1.62
N GLY A 603 -21.06 -9.21 1.18
CA GLY A 603 -21.30 -10.37 2.06
C GLY A 603 -22.65 -10.36 2.78
N HIS A 604 -23.39 -9.26 2.74
CA HIS A 604 -24.75 -9.18 3.25
C HIS A 604 -25.80 -9.65 2.25
N SER A 605 -26.90 -10.17 2.77
CA SER A 605 -28.02 -10.73 2.00
C SER A 605 -29.23 -9.79 2.02
N LEU A 606 -30.10 -9.94 1.02
CA LEU A 606 -31.39 -9.24 1.03
C LEU A 606 -32.20 -9.60 2.28
N GLY A 607 -32.74 -8.57 2.95
CA GLY A 607 -33.46 -8.71 4.21
C GLY A 607 -32.62 -8.35 5.44
N GLU A 608 -31.33 -8.24 5.31
CA GLU A 608 -30.44 -7.70 6.35
C GLU A 608 -30.42 -6.18 6.33
N THR A 609 -29.90 -5.57 7.39
CA THR A 609 -29.69 -4.13 7.54
C THR A 609 -28.26 -3.80 7.90
N LEU A 610 -27.82 -2.61 7.50
CA LEU A 610 -26.56 -2.00 7.93
C LEU A 610 -26.85 -0.80 8.79
N LYS A 611 -25.87 -0.42 9.63
CA LYS A 611 -25.96 0.71 10.56
C LYS A 611 -24.72 1.59 10.47
N TYR A 612 -24.94 2.88 10.73
CA TYR A 612 -23.87 3.84 10.89
C TYR A 612 -24.29 4.94 11.87
N ASP A 613 -23.39 5.30 12.79
CA ASP A 613 -23.59 6.40 13.74
C ASP A 613 -22.91 7.66 13.23
N PHE A 614 -23.69 8.74 13.09
CA PHE A 614 -23.19 10.08 12.82
C PHE A 614 -22.99 10.79 14.15
N ASP A 615 -21.76 11.07 14.52
CA ASP A 615 -21.35 11.68 15.77
C ASP A 615 -21.09 13.19 15.61
N ASP A 616 -20.83 13.89 16.72
CA ASP A 616 -20.46 15.32 16.78
C ASP A 616 -21.52 16.25 16.15
N LEU A 617 -22.76 15.89 16.24
CA LEU A 617 -23.88 16.72 15.77
C LEU A 617 -24.27 17.77 16.81
N LYS A 618 -25.06 18.77 16.38
CA LYS A 618 -25.67 19.73 17.28
C LYS A 618 -26.99 19.20 17.79
N ASP A 619 -27.27 19.43 19.05
CA ASP A 619 -28.55 19.15 19.66
C ASP A 619 -29.67 20.01 19.06
N ASN A 620 -30.93 19.62 19.30
CA ASN A 620 -32.14 20.31 18.82
C ASN A 620 -32.03 20.80 17.37
N THR A 621 -31.33 20.04 16.53
CA THR A 621 -31.04 20.44 15.15
C THR A 621 -31.59 19.41 14.17
N THR A 622 -32.30 19.89 13.15
CA THR A 622 -32.82 19.01 12.09
C THR A 622 -31.73 18.68 11.09
N TYR A 623 -31.52 17.39 10.87
CA TYR A 623 -30.63 16.84 9.86
C TYR A 623 -31.38 16.03 8.82
N SER A 624 -30.89 16.06 7.60
CA SER A 624 -31.27 15.13 6.54
C SER A 624 -30.12 14.16 6.29
N VAL A 625 -30.43 12.86 6.25
CA VAL A 625 -29.53 11.79 5.90
C VAL A 625 -29.98 11.18 4.58
N ALA A 626 -29.03 10.97 3.67
CA ALA A 626 -29.26 10.25 2.42
C ALA A 626 -28.36 9.02 2.35
N VAL A 627 -28.92 7.91 1.86
CA VAL A 627 -28.21 6.66 1.57
C VAL A 627 -28.36 6.36 0.09
N VAL A 628 -27.24 6.13 -0.60
CA VAL A 628 -27.14 5.74 -2.01
C VAL A 628 -26.47 4.39 -2.08
N ALA A 629 -27.11 3.40 -2.65
CA ALA A 629 -26.50 2.11 -2.94
C ALA A 629 -25.58 2.21 -4.15
N VAL A 630 -24.47 1.48 -4.13
CA VAL A 630 -23.42 1.53 -5.15
C VAL A 630 -23.01 0.11 -5.49
N ASP A 631 -22.97 -0.22 -6.78
CA ASP A 631 -22.39 -1.47 -7.23
C ASP A 631 -20.85 -1.44 -7.20
N ARG A 632 -20.21 -2.54 -7.54
CA ARG A 632 -18.73 -2.61 -7.53
C ARG A 632 -18.07 -1.78 -8.63
N TRP A 633 -18.79 -1.39 -9.67
CA TRP A 633 -18.28 -0.53 -10.77
C TRP A 633 -18.51 0.95 -10.52
N GLY A 634 -19.31 1.29 -9.49
CA GLY A 634 -19.57 2.67 -9.10
C GLY A 634 -20.87 3.25 -9.64
N ASN A 635 -21.76 2.42 -10.23
CA ASN A 635 -23.10 2.89 -10.62
C ASN A 635 -23.92 3.15 -9.36
N LEU A 636 -24.65 4.28 -9.34
CA LEU A 636 -25.31 4.82 -8.16
C LEU A 636 -26.82 4.67 -8.27
N SER A 637 -27.45 4.13 -7.23
CA SER A 637 -28.91 4.14 -7.11
C SER A 637 -29.48 5.55 -6.90
N GLU A 638 -30.78 5.69 -7.07
CA GLU A 638 -31.52 6.83 -6.52
C GLU A 638 -31.34 6.89 -4.99
N PRO A 639 -31.21 8.10 -4.41
CA PRO A 639 -31.02 8.24 -2.96
C PRO A 639 -32.30 7.95 -2.17
N GLN A 640 -32.16 7.25 -1.05
CA GLN A 640 -33.16 7.24 0.00
C GLN A 640 -32.86 8.36 1.00
N ILE A 641 -33.75 9.30 1.19
CA ILE A 641 -33.52 10.48 2.06
C ILE A 641 -34.55 10.48 3.18
N GLN A 642 -34.10 10.68 4.42
CA GLN A 642 -34.94 10.86 5.61
C GLN A 642 -34.43 12.05 6.42
N LYS A 643 -35.33 12.58 7.29
CA LYS A 643 -35.04 13.68 8.21
C LYS A 643 -35.36 13.28 9.63
N CYS A 644 -34.54 13.73 10.55
CA CYS A 644 -34.86 13.71 11.98
C CYS A 644 -34.29 14.95 12.67
N THR A 645 -34.69 15.17 13.89
CA THR A 645 -34.16 16.25 14.73
C THR A 645 -33.51 15.63 15.95
N THR A 646 -32.29 15.99 16.24
CA THR A 646 -31.56 15.58 17.46
C THR A 646 -32.34 16.07 18.70
N LYS A 647 -32.26 15.34 19.81
CA LYS A 647 -32.91 15.72 21.05
C LYS A 647 -32.33 17.05 21.54
N LEU A 648 -33.18 17.84 22.23
CA LEU A 648 -32.74 19.05 22.94
C LEU A 648 -31.95 18.62 24.17
N ASN A 649 -30.74 19.10 24.33
CA ASN A 649 -29.95 18.92 25.54
C ASN A 649 -30.28 20.05 26.53
N HIS A 650 -30.79 19.71 27.70
CA HIS A 650 -31.07 20.66 28.76
C HIS A 650 -29.86 20.78 29.69
N ALA A 651 -29.62 22.01 30.14
CA ALA A 651 -28.56 22.23 31.12
C ALA A 651 -28.96 21.69 32.50
N PRO A 652 -27.99 21.29 33.33
CA PRO A 652 -28.27 20.87 34.70
C PRO A 652 -29.00 21.92 35.51
N GLU A 653 -30.01 21.51 36.28
CA GLU A 653 -30.84 22.38 37.08
C GLU A 653 -30.45 22.32 38.57
N ALA A 654 -30.39 23.49 39.20
CA ALA A 654 -30.21 23.60 40.66
C ALA A 654 -31.58 23.84 41.34
N THR A 655 -31.88 22.98 42.30
CA THR A 655 -33.08 23.12 43.15
C THR A 655 -32.67 23.43 44.60
N ASN A 656 -33.55 24.07 45.35
CA ASN A 656 -33.25 24.55 46.73
C ASN A 656 -32.09 25.54 46.79
N PHE A 657 -31.84 26.25 45.72
CA PHE A 657 -30.79 27.26 45.63
C PHE A 657 -31.22 28.52 46.42
N PRO A 658 -30.35 29.20 47.21
CA PRO A 658 -30.73 30.34 47.99
C PRO A 658 -31.22 31.51 47.11
N THR A 659 -32.42 32.03 47.40
CA THR A 659 -33.00 33.19 46.74
C THR A 659 -32.81 34.49 47.53
N GLU A 660 -32.47 34.37 48.79
CA GLU A 660 -32.23 35.49 49.68
C GLU A 660 -30.71 35.69 49.92
N VAL A 661 -30.33 36.88 50.39
CA VAL A 661 -28.95 37.18 50.76
C VAL A 661 -28.51 36.32 51.96
N VAL A 662 -27.45 35.56 51.80
CA VAL A 662 -26.87 34.72 52.88
C VAL A 662 -25.99 35.59 53.76
N GLU A 663 -26.49 36.03 54.92
CA GLU A 663 -25.68 36.81 55.87
C GLU A 663 -24.69 35.89 56.63
N VAL A 664 -23.44 36.34 56.76
CA VAL A 664 -22.33 35.64 57.42
C VAL A 664 -21.66 36.62 58.40
N MET A 665 -21.69 36.32 59.68
CA MET A 665 -20.96 37.13 60.66
C MET A 665 -19.46 36.99 60.53
N GLU A 666 -18.68 38.05 60.75
CA GLU A 666 -17.19 38.05 60.49
C GLU A 666 -16.40 37.02 61.32
N ASN A 667 -16.99 36.43 62.36
CA ASN A 667 -16.41 35.42 63.22
C ASN A 667 -17.05 34.03 63.12
N GLU A 668 -17.99 33.81 62.18
CA GLU A 668 -18.76 32.58 62.04
C GLU A 668 -18.54 31.97 60.65
N ARG A 669 -18.68 30.66 60.58
CA ARG A 669 -18.79 29.92 59.31
C ARG A 669 -20.25 29.59 59.07
N LYS A 670 -20.70 29.71 57.82
CA LYS A 670 -22.07 29.36 57.44
C LYS A 670 -22.08 28.38 56.27
N SER A 671 -22.97 27.45 56.28
CA SER A 671 -23.12 26.52 55.16
C SER A 671 -24.60 26.43 54.75
N PHE A 672 -24.79 26.12 53.46
CA PHE A 672 -26.11 25.77 52.89
C PHE A 672 -25.95 24.68 51.89
N THR A 673 -27.04 24.01 51.52
CA THR A 673 -27.08 22.97 50.52
C THR A 673 -28.06 23.28 49.42
N PHE A 674 -27.74 22.85 48.24
CA PHE A 674 -28.66 22.79 47.11
C PHE A 674 -28.49 21.49 46.34
N ASN A 675 -29.47 21.09 45.54
CA ASN A 675 -29.34 19.89 44.73
C ASN A 675 -29.19 20.27 43.27
N VAL A 676 -28.41 19.48 42.55
CA VAL A 676 -28.22 19.59 41.11
C VAL A 676 -28.64 18.27 40.46
N ALA A 677 -29.42 18.37 39.42
CA ALA A 677 -29.77 17.22 38.59
C ALA A 677 -29.83 17.65 37.14
N ASP A 678 -29.38 16.79 36.28
CA ASP A 678 -29.55 16.99 34.85
C ASP A 678 -30.90 16.42 34.41
N PRO A 679 -31.74 17.20 33.69
CA PRO A 679 -33.06 16.74 33.27
C PRO A 679 -33.01 15.56 32.29
N ASP A 680 -31.94 15.44 31.52
CA ASP A 680 -31.74 14.40 30.51
C ASP A 680 -30.98 13.19 31.07
N GLY A 681 -30.47 13.32 32.31
CA GLY A 681 -29.76 12.26 33.02
C GLY A 681 -28.26 12.20 32.72
N HIS A 682 -27.69 13.25 32.13
CA HIS A 682 -26.29 13.37 31.86
C HIS A 682 -25.47 13.57 33.15
N ASN A 683 -24.18 13.25 33.08
CA ASN A 683 -23.27 13.63 34.13
C ASN A 683 -23.06 15.15 34.11
N TRP A 684 -22.88 15.74 35.28
CA TRP A 684 -22.68 17.16 35.39
C TRP A 684 -21.46 17.53 36.21
N ASP A 685 -20.92 18.70 35.93
CA ASP A 685 -19.77 19.32 36.66
C ASP A 685 -20.20 20.71 37.15
N ILE A 686 -19.47 21.20 38.13
CA ILE A 686 -19.76 22.49 38.77
C ILE A 686 -18.47 23.29 38.96
N LYS A 687 -18.51 24.55 38.57
CA LYS A 687 -17.42 25.54 38.79
C LYS A 687 -17.98 26.80 39.37
N THR A 688 -17.13 27.59 40.07
CA THR A 688 -17.47 28.89 40.60
C THR A 688 -16.80 30.02 39.83
N THR A 689 -17.50 31.13 39.67
CA THR A 689 -17.00 32.39 39.11
C THR A 689 -17.47 33.58 39.98
N GLY A 690 -17.03 34.78 39.68
CA GLY A 690 -17.28 35.96 40.49
C GLY A 690 -16.40 36.01 41.74
N GLU A 691 -16.97 36.46 42.89
CA GLU A 691 -16.21 36.48 44.15
C GLU A 691 -16.19 35.08 44.77
N THR A 692 -15.05 34.43 44.73
CA THR A 692 -14.86 33.07 45.24
C THR A 692 -14.05 32.96 46.54
N LYS A 693 -13.52 34.09 47.04
CA LYS A 693 -12.77 34.10 48.30
C LYS A 693 -13.67 33.76 49.48
N GLY A 694 -13.30 32.78 50.24
CA GLY A 694 -14.10 32.30 51.36
C GLY A 694 -15.27 31.43 50.97
N VAL A 695 -15.46 31.11 49.69
CA VAL A 695 -16.45 30.20 49.20
C VAL A 695 -15.79 28.88 48.82
N SER A 696 -16.21 27.78 49.40
CA SER A 696 -15.81 26.43 49.02
C SER A 696 -17.04 25.54 48.95
N PHE A 697 -16.95 24.44 48.19
CA PHE A 697 -18.06 23.51 48.10
C PHE A 697 -17.55 22.05 48.01
N THR A 698 -18.43 21.16 48.40
CA THR A 698 -18.27 19.71 48.24
C THR A 698 -19.51 19.14 47.59
N VAL A 699 -19.31 18.12 46.72
CA VAL A 699 -20.37 17.43 46.01
C VAL A 699 -20.45 16.01 46.56
N ASN A 700 -21.67 15.60 46.95
CA ASN A 700 -21.98 14.24 47.36
C ASN A 700 -23.27 13.75 46.65
N GLY A 701 -23.08 12.94 45.62
CA GLY A 701 -24.17 12.63 44.70
C GLY A 701 -24.72 13.90 44.05
N ASN A 702 -26.01 14.12 44.18
CA ASN A 702 -26.67 15.31 43.63
C ASN A 702 -26.70 16.51 44.58
N THR A 703 -26.13 16.39 45.78
CA THR A 703 -26.16 17.46 46.80
C THR A 703 -24.85 18.19 46.79
N VAL A 704 -24.92 19.51 46.63
CA VAL A 704 -23.79 20.45 46.77
C VAL A 704 -23.89 21.16 48.12
N THR A 705 -22.88 21.01 48.94
CA THR A 705 -22.75 21.72 50.21
C THR A 705 -21.77 22.86 50.01
N VAL A 706 -22.25 24.09 50.19
CA VAL A 706 -21.45 25.32 50.12
C VAL A 706 -21.06 25.76 51.50
N ASN A 707 -19.79 26.05 51.70
CA ASN A 707 -19.25 26.56 52.94
C ASN A 707 -18.74 27.99 52.73
N LEU A 708 -19.19 28.90 53.55
CA LEU A 708 -18.80 30.32 53.56
C LEU A 708 -17.91 30.62 54.80
N VAL A 709 -16.73 31.18 54.52
CA VAL A 709 -15.80 31.64 55.54
C VAL A 709 -15.58 33.13 55.34
N PRO A 710 -15.74 33.98 56.38
CA PRO A 710 -15.66 35.43 56.26
C PRO A 710 -14.20 35.89 56.16
N VAL A 711 -13.59 35.74 54.99
CA VAL A 711 -12.21 36.16 54.68
C VAL A 711 -12.14 37.50 53.94
N LEU A 712 -13.31 38.10 53.62
CA LEU A 712 -13.44 39.40 53.00
C LEU A 712 -13.87 40.45 54.01
N GLU A 713 -13.71 41.73 53.68
CA GLU A 713 -14.24 42.85 54.50
C GLU A 713 -15.77 42.83 54.54
N ALA A 714 -16.36 43.56 55.51
CA ALA A 714 -17.81 43.70 55.58
C ALA A 714 -18.35 44.32 54.28
N GLY A 715 -19.30 43.66 53.67
CA GLY A 715 -19.86 44.06 52.38
C GLY A 715 -20.72 42.95 51.72
N SER A 716 -21.30 43.23 50.58
CA SER A 716 -22.08 42.25 49.82
C SER A 716 -21.29 41.79 48.62
N TYR A 717 -21.28 40.49 48.40
CA TYR A 717 -20.48 39.80 47.35
C TYR A 717 -21.37 38.81 46.62
N THR A 718 -21.12 38.60 45.33
CA THR A 718 -21.85 37.62 44.50
C THR A 718 -20.93 36.55 43.99
N CYS A 719 -21.27 35.30 44.25
CA CYS A 719 -20.63 34.12 43.70
C CYS A 719 -21.62 33.40 42.75
N THR A 720 -21.10 32.98 41.63
CA THR A 720 -21.89 32.29 40.61
C THR A 720 -21.40 30.86 40.45
N PHE A 721 -22.28 29.91 40.54
CA PHE A 721 -22.05 28.51 40.15
C PHE A 721 -22.39 28.30 38.66
N VAL A 722 -21.45 27.82 37.92
CA VAL A 722 -21.65 27.38 36.53
C VAL A 722 -21.76 25.86 36.54
N LEU A 723 -22.95 25.39 36.23
CA LEU A 723 -23.27 23.98 36.10
C LEU A 723 -23.10 23.62 34.62
N SER A 724 -22.47 22.53 34.30
CA SER A 724 -22.33 22.06 32.90
C SER A 724 -22.48 20.55 32.85
N ASP A 725 -23.16 20.04 31.85
CA ASP A 725 -23.20 18.60 31.54
C ASP A 725 -22.01 18.15 30.69
N ASP A 726 -21.91 16.86 30.44
CA ASP A 726 -20.88 16.26 29.62
C ASP A 726 -21.07 16.49 28.09
N LEU A 727 -22.24 16.99 27.67
CA LEU A 727 -22.49 17.41 26.29
C LEU A 727 -22.33 18.94 26.10
N GLY A 728 -22.07 19.70 27.17
CA GLY A 728 -21.67 21.10 27.12
C GLY A 728 -22.76 22.13 27.35
N ALA A 729 -24.03 21.74 27.66
CA ALA A 729 -25.08 22.69 28.07
C ALA A 729 -24.74 23.24 29.46
N LYS A 730 -25.08 24.53 29.68
CA LYS A 730 -24.68 25.26 30.88
C LYS A 730 -25.83 26.03 31.47
N ALA A 731 -25.87 26.03 32.80
CA ALA A 731 -26.73 26.90 33.59
C ALA A 731 -25.91 27.66 34.63
N GLU A 732 -26.28 28.89 34.90
CA GLU A 732 -25.65 29.71 35.91
C GLU A 732 -26.61 30.00 37.04
N LYS A 733 -26.15 29.87 38.27
CA LYS A 733 -26.88 30.23 39.50
C LYS A 733 -26.01 31.09 40.38
N SER A 734 -26.46 32.30 40.58
CA SER A 734 -25.76 33.28 41.43
C SER A 734 -26.44 33.44 42.78
N PHE A 735 -25.67 33.55 43.83
CA PHE A 735 -26.14 33.94 45.14
C PHE A 735 -25.34 35.10 45.68
N THR A 736 -25.96 35.93 46.48
CA THR A 736 -25.33 37.03 47.18
C THR A 736 -25.10 36.64 48.65
N PHE A 737 -23.88 36.81 49.13
CA PHE A 737 -23.56 36.70 50.56
C PHE A 737 -23.07 38.02 51.10
N LYS A 738 -23.41 38.31 52.32
CA LYS A 738 -23.09 39.57 53.00
C LYS A 738 -22.33 39.29 54.28
N ILE A 739 -21.09 39.81 54.34
CA ILE A 739 -20.31 39.76 55.57
C ILE A 739 -20.71 40.93 56.48
N VAL A 740 -21.14 40.59 57.68
CA VAL A 740 -21.65 41.56 58.69
C VAL A 740 -20.68 41.61 59.86
N LYS A 741 -20.30 42.85 60.28
CA LYS A 741 -19.47 43.07 61.46
C LYS A 741 -20.19 42.67 62.74
N TYR A 742 -19.47 42.07 63.66
CA TYR A 742 -19.94 41.89 65.03
C TYR A 742 -19.94 43.24 65.70
N ILE A 743 -21.10 43.75 66.17
CA ILE A 743 -21.27 44.99 66.90
C ILE A 743 -21.04 44.73 68.39
#